data_a29ce7975fd2b2b0b0863bd8314d86af
#
_entry.id   a29ce7975fd2b2b0b0863bd8314d86af
#
_cell.length_a   1.000
_cell.length_b   1.000
_cell.length_c   1.000
_cell.angle_alpha   90.00
_cell.angle_beta   90.00
_cell.angle_gamma   90.00
#
_symmetry.space_group_name_H-M   'P 1'
#
loop_
_entity.id
_entity.type
_entity.pdbx_description
1 polymer ?
#
loop_
_entity_poly.entity_id
_entity_poly.type
_entity_poly.pdbx_seq_one_letter_code
_entity_poly.pdbx_strand_id
1 'polypeptide(L)'
;MPTEADTRIVIDRLLREAGWDIENKSLVSTEEPAADGRADYLLKNHRTQPLAVVEAKRFSIDPYSAKKQTKEYAVGLTAPFILLSNGREHYFWDYENGDARPVLGFPTQPDLERRANLRLHRRGDVASSLLAIPYPSRFRFKGEDVDARPYQIRCLEAADNALISGRRRMLFEMATGTGKTLTIAMLMKRWFQAAAISRVLFLADRIELAKQAKETFDDYLRDYPTQLLYGGKRSLEGQIVVGTLDTIAGQLGAGGFGHAYFDLVVTDECHRSIYNTHRATLAHFDAIHIGLTATPNPGELRWISEHERQLVRSTYMFFDCWYSAAQEGRPTFAYALRDGIREGYLADYKIYVAESRLTFEGTTWEDEDIAFSNWGRTAESEDRLKLLIDEFFRVEEERPQPHPRKTIVFAVRERQAGIVERLFNKYLPDAACLRIAQQTNRSPAEVRQSFAQKITCYSNNGNPKPIIDRFKFDPLPVVAVSVDMLDTGYDHKEVENLIMLRPTTSAIKYAQMRGRGSRLCPRIDKTDFLIYDFVNNTANFDDHGQQYHRPRQVGSRPSPGQAPEDQDGGDIIPPPPARPHPASEFTVISEGSLEDVFRRRQMIFVGPEGLAIDRREYQDRWRERIQVLQETDPAVQKILAGEELTQEEWEVLGHKLNAPEFWFDEPALRKAFDQPTGSLSDFIRAALGLYQFPTREQRVEGAFNVWVAEHSESINPAQAKMLRLLRNVVLATVRETKYVTLDPTIFTKPPFTFQGGRARAEALFGRDRLAAIMQELNDLIKAN
;
A
#
# COMPACT_ATOMS: atom_id res chain seq x y z
N MET A 1 50.62 -18.98 -4.82
CA MET A 1 49.51 -18.00 -4.67
C MET A 1 49.33 -17.32 -6.02
N PRO A 2 48.11 -17.06 -6.48
CA PRO A 2 47.89 -16.36 -7.75
C PRO A 2 48.57 -14.99 -7.72
N THR A 3 49.25 -14.67 -8.80
CA THR A 3 49.97 -13.41 -8.98
C THR A 3 49.02 -12.31 -9.51
N GLU A 4 49.50 -11.09 -9.59
CA GLU A 4 48.77 -10.00 -10.24
C GLU A 4 48.55 -10.24 -11.73
N ALA A 5 49.52 -10.93 -12.39
CA ALA A 5 49.36 -11.37 -13.77
C ALA A 5 48.18 -12.34 -13.95
N ASP A 6 47.96 -13.27 -12.98
CA ASP A 6 46.82 -14.18 -13.04
C ASP A 6 45.50 -13.42 -12.89
N THR A 7 45.50 -12.35 -12.09
CA THR A 7 44.29 -11.46 -11.94
C THR A 7 43.99 -10.73 -13.23
N ARG A 8 45.02 -10.23 -13.94
CA ARG A 8 44.84 -9.54 -15.22
C ARG A 8 44.23 -10.45 -16.29
N ILE A 9 44.57 -11.75 -16.33
CA ILE A 9 43.95 -12.73 -17.22
C ILE A 9 42.42 -12.82 -16.98
N VAL A 10 42.00 -12.78 -15.71
CA VAL A 10 40.57 -12.79 -15.35
C VAL A 10 39.91 -11.48 -15.75
N ILE A 11 40.55 -10.34 -15.50
CA ILE A 11 40.05 -9.02 -15.88
C ILE A 11 39.93 -8.90 -17.41
N ASP A 12 40.89 -9.40 -18.17
CA ASP A 12 40.84 -9.46 -19.64
C ASP A 12 39.60 -10.22 -20.13
N ARG A 13 39.29 -11.36 -19.50
CA ARG A 13 38.11 -12.14 -19.83
C ARG A 13 36.83 -11.35 -19.49
N LEU A 14 36.74 -10.71 -18.33
CA LEU A 14 35.59 -9.92 -17.90
C LEU A 14 35.37 -8.69 -18.80
N LEU A 15 36.42 -8.05 -19.25
CA LEU A 15 36.34 -6.96 -20.24
C LEU A 15 35.79 -7.46 -21.58
N ARG A 16 36.27 -8.62 -22.09
CA ARG A 16 35.72 -9.22 -23.32
C ARG A 16 34.24 -9.62 -23.14
N GLU A 17 33.86 -10.20 -22.01
CA GLU A 17 32.47 -10.53 -21.69
C GLU A 17 31.58 -9.27 -21.65
N ALA A 18 32.13 -8.12 -21.24
CA ALA A 18 31.48 -6.82 -21.29
C ALA A 18 31.54 -6.16 -22.69
N GLY A 19 32.08 -6.85 -23.70
CA GLY A 19 32.11 -6.38 -25.08
C GLY A 19 33.29 -5.45 -25.42
N TRP A 20 34.31 -5.35 -24.54
CA TRP A 20 35.52 -4.58 -24.83
C TRP A 20 36.47 -5.36 -25.74
N ASP A 21 36.93 -4.73 -26.80
CA ASP A 21 37.99 -5.26 -27.65
C ASP A 21 39.34 -4.87 -27.05
N ILE A 22 39.91 -5.74 -26.26
CA ILE A 22 41.18 -5.51 -25.56
C ILE A 22 42.40 -5.54 -26.50
N GLU A 23 42.28 -6.12 -27.71
CA GLU A 23 43.31 -6.12 -28.73
C GLU A 23 43.43 -4.74 -29.41
N ASN A 24 42.35 -3.99 -29.43
CA ASN A 24 42.28 -2.66 -30.01
C ASN A 24 42.79 -1.58 -29.05
N LYS A 25 44.03 -1.17 -29.21
CA LYS A 25 44.69 -0.17 -28.35
C LYS A 25 44.06 1.22 -28.41
N SER A 26 43.24 1.52 -29.41
CA SER A 26 42.47 2.75 -29.46
C SER A 26 41.27 2.75 -28.47
N LEU A 27 40.76 1.57 -28.06
CA LEU A 27 39.70 1.38 -27.14
C LEU A 27 40.16 0.98 -25.73
N VAL A 28 41.18 0.11 -25.65
CA VAL A 28 41.73 -0.37 -24.38
C VAL A 28 43.24 -0.29 -24.43
N SER A 29 43.83 0.66 -23.73
CA SER A 29 45.29 0.69 -23.55
C SER A 29 45.68 0.12 -22.20
N THR A 30 46.85 -0.55 -22.13
CA THR A 30 47.40 -1.16 -20.93
C THR A 30 48.67 -0.45 -20.50
N GLU A 31 48.97 -0.47 -19.19
CA GLU A 31 50.17 0.17 -18.61
C GLU A 31 50.28 1.67 -19.01
N GLU A 32 49.16 2.39 -19.02
CA GLU A 32 49.10 3.78 -19.42
C GLU A 32 49.87 4.68 -18.45
N PRO A 33 50.83 5.49 -18.88
CA PRO A 33 51.56 6.38 -17.98
C PRO A 33 50.62 7.39 -17.29
N ALA A 34 50.72 7.53 -15.97
CA ALA A 34 50.08 8.52 -15.17
C ALA A 34 51.09 9.25 -14.29
N ALA A 35 50.72 10.36 -13.62
CA ALA A 35 51.65 11.27 -12.95
C ALA A 35 52.65 10.59 -11.98
N ASP A 36 52.22 9.58 -11.23
CA ASP A 36 53.04 8.87 -10.23
C ASP A 36 53.03 7.33 -10.43
N GLY A 37 52.93 6.86 -11.67
CA GLY A 37 52.92 5.43 -11.98
C GLY A 37 52.26 5.08 -13.30
N ARG A 38 51.64 3.91 -13.37
CA ARG A 38 50.92 3.44 -14.56
C ARG A 38 49.57 2.87 -14.15
N ALA A 39 48.55 3.23 -14.91
CA ALA A 39 47.23 2.59 -14.81
C ALA A 39 47.25 1.25 -15.54
N ASP A 40 46.74 0.19 -14.94
CA ASP A 40 46.73 -1.14 -15.53
C ASP A 40 45.97 -1.17 -16.85
N TYR A 41 44.77 -0.54 -16.91
CA TYR A 41 44.02 -0.36 -18.15
C TYR A 41 43.37 1.02 -18.18
N LEU A 42 43.32 1.57 -19.42
CA LEU A 42 42.52 2.77 -19.72
C LEU A 42 41.48 2.42 -20.79
N LEU A 43 40.21 2.48 -20.41
CA LEU A 43 39.07 2.26 -21.29
C LEU A 43 38.70 3.58 -21.97
N LYS A 44 38.48 3.54 -23.29
CA LYS A 44 38.27 4.73 -24.14
C LYS A 44 37.02 4.53 -25.01
N ASN A 45 36.42 5.64 -25.43
CA ASN A 45 35.39 5.61 -26.45
C ASN A 45 35.95 5.49 -27.88
N HIS A 46 35.06 5.38 -28.87
CA HIS A 46 35.47 5.32 -30.28
C HIS A 46 36.23 6.57 -30.80
N ARG A 47 36.17 7.67 -30.02
CA ARG A 47 36.95 8.90 -30.30
C ARG A 47 38.24 8.97 -29.49
N THR A 48 38.69 7.84 -28.93
CA THR A 48 39.87 7.71 -28.06
C THR A 48 39.81 8.54 -26.77
N GLN A 49 38.65 9.07 -26.38
CA GLN A 49 38.49 9.84 -25.14
C GLN A 49 38.45 8.86 -23.96
N PRO A 50 39.15 9.14 -22.86
CA PRO A 50 39.12 8.32 -21.65
C PRO A 50 37.72 8.21 -21.04
N LEU A 51 37.30 6.99 -20.65
CA LEU A 51 36.08 6.70 -19.99
C LEU A 51 36.30 6.17 -18.56
N ALA A 52 37.24 5.23 -18.41
CA ALA A 52 37.51 4.66 -17.09
C ALA A 52 38.95 4.16 -16.97
N VAL A 53 39.53 4.32 -15.78
CA VAL A 53 40.76 3.62 -15.38
C VAL A 53 40.35 2.32 -14.67
N VAL A 54 40.99 1.21 -15.04
CA VAL A 54 40.87 -0.07 -14.34
C VAL A 54 42.16 -0.36 -13.60
N GLU A 55 42.08 -0.64 -12.31
CA GLU A 55 43.18 -1.03 -11.46
C GLU A 55 43.02 -2.47 -10.99
N ALA A 56 44.04 -3.29 -11.23
CA ALA A 56 44.08 -4.69 -10.86
C ALA A 56 44.84 -4.87 -9.54
N LYS A 57 44.34 -5.70 -8.65
CA LYS A 57 45.02 -6.14 -7.43
C LYS A 57 45.04 -7.66 -7.38
N ARG A 58 46.00 -8.24 -6.65
CA ARG A 58 46.06 -9.69 -6.43
C ARG A 58 44.78 -10.22 -5.83
N PHE A 59 44.38 -11.45 -6.12
CA PHE A 59 43.19 -12.11 -5.60
C PHE A 59 43.02 -12.02 -4.09
N SER A 60 44.11 -11.94 -3.32
CA SER A 60 44.12 -11.89 -1.86
C SER A 60 44.02 -10.47 -1.29
N ILE A 61 44.01 -9.44 -2.12
CA ILE A 61 44.00 -8.03 -1.72
C ILE A 61 42.61 -7.45 -2.03
N ASP A 62 42.05 -6.77 -1.07
CA ASP A 62 40.81 -5.99 -1.28
C ASP A 62 41.13 -4.88 -2.33
N PRO A 63 40.45 -4.90 -3.49
CA PRO A 63 40.71 -3.92 -4.54
C PRO A 63 40.36 -2.49 -4.11
N TYR A 64 39.48 -2.32 -3.14
CA TYR A 64 39.14 -1.00 -2.57
C TYR A 64 40.34 -0.27 -1.98
N SER A 65 41.36 -1.00 -1.54
CA SER A 65 42.62 -0.43 -1.00
C SER A 65 43.38 0.45 -2.03
N ALA A 66 43.19 0.21 -3.33
CA ALA A 66 43.80 0.99 -4.40
C ALA A 66 43.12 2.34 -4.72
N LYS A 67 42.01 2.60 -4.08
CA LYS A 67 41.09 3.71 -4.40
C LYS A 67 41.80 5.08 -4.51
N LYS A 68 42.70 5.42 -3.55
CA LYS A 68 43.33 6.72 -3.52
C LYS A 68 44.30 6.89 -4.72
N GLN A 69 45.17 5.92 -4.94
CA GLN A 69 46.13 5.91 -6.02
C GLN A 69 45.46 5.95 -7.40
N THR A 70 44.40 5.11 -7.58
CA THR A 70 43.70 5.06 -8.86
C THR A 70 42.97 6.34 -9.18
N LYS A 71 42.51 7.09 -8.15
CA LYS A 71 41.90 8.40 -8.33
C LYS A 71 42.88 9.41 -8.91
N GLU A 72 44.16 9.41 -8.45
CA GLU A 72 45.20 10.27 -8.95
C GLU A 72 45.48 9.95 -10.44
N TYR A 73 45.49 8.66 -10.82
CA TYR A 73 45.61 8.24 -12.22
C TYR A 73 44.41 8.69 -13.07
N ALA A 74 43.18 8.49 -12.58
CA ALA A 74 41.99 8.87 -13.32
C ALA A 74 41.89 10.38 -13.57
N VAL A 75 42.26 11.20 -12.57
CA VAL A 75 42.32 12.65 -12.70
C VAL A 75 43.38 13.05 -13.71
N GLY A 76 44.61 12.48 -13.63
CA GLY A 76 45.69 12.79 -14.56
C GLY A 76 45.39 12.38 -16.01
N LEU A 77 44.65 11.30 -16.20
CA LEU A 77 44.22 10.80 -17.50
C LEU A 77 42.84 11.37 -17.94
N THR A 78 42.25 12.26 -17.19
CA THR A 78 40.90 12.83 -17.42
C THR A 78 39.81 11.79 -17.60
N ALA A 79 39.97 10.62 -16.98
CA ALA A 79 38.96 9.56 -17.01
C ALA A 79 37.88 9.79 -15.95
N PRO A 80 36.58 9.87 -16.30
CA PRO A 80 35.51 10.19 -15.36
C PRO A 80 35.23 9.07 -14.35
N PHE A 81 35.59 7.84 -14.64
CA PHE A 81 35.28 6.68 -13.83
C PHE A 81 36.49 5.84 -13.46
N ILE A 82 36.32 5.05 -12.41
CA ILE A 82 37.31 4.10 -11.92
C ILE A 82 36.65 2.74 -11.72
N LEU A 83 37.34 1.70 -12.09
CA LEU A 83 37.04 0.30 -11.82
C LEU A 83 38.21 -0.30 -11.03
N LEU A 84 37.91 -0.84 -9.84
CA LEU A 84 38.89 -1.55 -9.02
C LEU A 84 38.53 -3.03 -9.01
N SER A 85 39.48 -3.92 -9.25
CA SER A 85 39.20 -5.35 -9.32
C SER A 85 40.37 -6.20 -8.83
N ASN A 86 40.04 -7.29 -8.11
CA ASN A 86 41.00 -8.38 -7.85
C ASN A 86 40.66 -9.67 -8.62
N GLY A 87 39.77 -9.57 -9.63
CA GLY A 87 39.27 -10.70 -10.40
C GLY A 87 38.07 -11.45 -9.77
N ARG A 88 37.74 -11.20 -8.50
CA ARG A 88 36.59 -11.77 -7.79
C ARG A 88 35.62 -10.70 -7.33
N GLU A 89 36.16 -9.62 -6.77
CA GLU A 89 35.42 -8.46 -6.26
C GLU A 89 35.73 -7.27 -7.17
N HIS A 90 34.70 -6.54 -7.51
CA HIS A 90 34.79 -5.40 -8.40
C HIS A 90 34.07 -4.20 -7.79
N TYR A 91 34.69 -3.01 -7.96
CA TYR A 91 34.08 -1.75 -7.52
C TYR A 91 34.03 -0.79 -8.71
N PHE A 92 32.90 -0.10 -8.87
CA PHE A 92 32.73 1.02 -9.78
C PHE A 92 32.72 2.33 -9.00
N TRP A 93 33.40 3.35 -9.50
CA TRP A 93 33.46 4.64 -8.84
C TRP A 93 33.33 5.80 -9.80
N ASP A 94 32.29 6.60 -9.66
CA ASP A 94 32.19 7.97 -10.14
C ASP A 94 32.70 8.90 -9.02
N TYR A 95 33.96 9.24 -9.04
CA TYR A 95 34.68 9.88 -7.93
C TYR A 95 34.26 11.33 -7.64
N GLU A 96 33.40 11.94 -8.49
CA GLU A 96 32.74 13.23 -8.22
C GLU A 96 31.36 13.07 -7.55
N ASN A 97 30.72 11.89 -7.66
CA ASN A 97 29.36 11.67 -7.23
C ASN A 97 29.24 10.53 -6.20
N GLY A 98 30.10 10.49 -5.20
CA GLY A 98 30.00 9.53 -4.10
C GLY A 98 31.23 8.65 -3.95
N ASP A 99 31.05 7.50 -3.28
CA ASP A 99 32.10 6.55 -3.00
C ASP A 99 32.11 5.35 -3.97
N ALA A 100 33.24 4.61 -4.02
CA ALA A 100 33.33 3.38 -4.78
C ALA A 100 32.36 2.34 -4.22
N ARG A 101 31.61 1.68 -5.11
CA ARG A 101 30.59 0.70 -4.74
C ARG A 101 30.83 -0.65 -5.40
N PRO A 102 30.48 -1.74 -4.74
CA PRO A 102 30.62 -3.08 -5.31
C PRO A 102 29.67 -3.25 -6.52
N VAL A 103 30.18 -3.91 -7.57
CA VAL A 103 29.44 -4.26 -8.78
C VAL A 103 29.68 -5.71 -9.15
N LEU A 104 28.73 -6.35 -9.83
CA LEU A 104 28.85 -7.76 -10.22
C LEU A 104 29.65 -8.00 -11.49
N GLY A 105 29.92 -6.96 -12.30
CA GLY A 105 30.62 -7.07 -13.55
C GLY A 105 31.02 -5.70 -14.10
N PHE A 106 31.69 -5.72 -15.25
CA PHE A 106 32.18 -4.50 -15.90
C PHE A 106 31.10 -3.88 -16.80
N PRO A 107 30.99 -2.55 -16.83
CA PRO A 107 30.10 -1.85 -17.74
C PRO A 107 30.58 -1.97 -19.19
N THR A 108 29.63 -1.96 -20.13
CA THR A 108 29.92 -1.89 -21.55
C THR A 108 30.44 -0.51 -21.95
N GLN A 109 31.09 -0.40 -23.12
CA GLN A 109 31.50 0.92 -23.66
C GLN A 109 30.29 1.88 -23.79
N PRO A 110 29.14 1.48 -24.39
CA PRO A 110 27.98 2.36 -24.49
C PRO A 110 27.44 2.80 -23.13
N ASP A 111 27.53 1.95 -22.08
CA ASP A 111 27.08 2.31 -20.75
C ASP A 111 27.97 3.36 -20.08
N LEU A 112 29.30 3.24 -20.24
CA LEU A 112 30.25 4.25 -19.76
C LEU A 112 30.07 5.57 -20.50
N GLU A 113 29.95 5.54 -21.84
CA GLU A 113 29.70 6.74 -22.65
C GLU A 113 28.39 7.45 -22.20
N ARG A 114 27.34 6.68 -22.02
CA ARG A 114 26.06 7.21 -21.53
C ARG A 114 26.21 7.87 -20.17
N ARG A 115 26.87 7.22 -19.22
CA ARG A 115 27.12 7.77 -17.87
C ARG A 115 28.03 9.02 -17.93
N ALA A 116 29.02 9.03 -18.78
CA ALA A 116 29.88 10.20 -19.01
C ALA A 116 29.06 11.38 -19.59
N ASN A 117 28.18 11.12 -20.55
CA ASN A 117 27.28 12.12 -21.09
C ASN A 117 26.32 12.67 -20.04
N LEU A 118 25.73 11.85 -19.16
CA LEU A 118 24.93 12.34 -18.04
C LEU A 118 25.71 13.31 -17.15
N ARG A 119 26.98 12.95 -16.82
CA ARG A 119 27.86 13.82 -16.03
C ARG A 119 28.11 15.18 -16.71
N LEU A 120 28.32 15.19 -18.02
CA LEU A 120 28.52 16.43 -18.80
C LEU A 120 27.26 17.33 -18.87
N HIS A 121 26.07 16.72 -18.86
CA HIS A 121 24.81 17.44 -18.95
C HIS A 121 24.29 17.94 -17.59
N ARG A 122 24.87 17.50 -16.48
CA ARG A 122 24.51 18.00 -15.15
C ARG A 122 24.97 19.44 -14.96
N ARG A 123 24.16 20.22 -14.26
CA ARG A 123 24.51 21.57 -13.82
C ARG A 123 25.24 21.52 -12.46
N GLY A 124 26.46 21.04 -12.46
CA GLY A 124 27.20 20.76 -11.23
C GLY A 124 26.97 19.33 -10.72
N ASP A 125 26.81 19.17 -9.41
CA ASP A 125 26.48 17.88 -8.82
C ASP A 125 24.98 17.52 -8.98
N VAL A 126 24.58 16.31 -8.57
CA VAL A 126 23.19 15.85 -8.65
C VAL A 126 22.26 16.72 -7.80
N ALA A 127 22.72 17.17 -6.62
CA ALA A 127 21.95 18.00 -5.71
C ALA A 127 21.61 19.35 -6.34
N SER A 128 22.61 20.05 -6.89
CA SER A 128 22.42 21.33 -7.55
C SER A 128 21.51 21.23 -8.78
N SER A 129 21.64 20.15 -9.56
CA SER A 129 20.77 19.89 -10.71
C SER A 129 19.31 19.67 -10.30
N LEU A 130 19.07 18.90 -9.25
CA LEU A 130 17.72 18.65 -8.72
C LEU A 130 17.09 19.91 -8.14
N LEU A 131 17.86 20.72 -7.38
CA LEU A 131 17.37 21.97 -6.81
C LEU A 131 16.95 23.00 -7.86
N ALA A 132 17.55 22.96 -9.05
CA ALA A 132 17.21 23.86 -10.16
C ALA A 132 15.87 23.54 -10.85
N ILE A 133 15.28 22.37 -10.59
CA ILE A 133 14.03 21.90 -11.21
C ILE A 133 12.90 22.03 -10.21
N PRO A 134 11.83 22.82 -10.50
CA PRO A 134 10.69 22.92 -9.60
C PRO A 134 9.91 21.61 -9.51
N TYR A 135 9.25 21.38 -8.36
CA TYR A 135 8.30 20.29 -8.25
C TYR A 135 7.04 20.57 -9.11
N PRO A 136 6.45 19.52 -9.71
CA PRO A 136 5.25 19.71 -10.53
C PRO A 136 4.09 20.20 -9.66
N SER A 137 3.42 21.28 -10.06
CA SER A 137 2.22 21.78 -9.39
C SER A 137 0.97 21.39 -10.17
N ARG A 138 0.96 21.65 -11.48
CA ARG A 138 -0.13 21.33 -12.40
C ARG A 138 0.44 20.77 -13.68
N PHE A 139 -0.22 19.77 -14.25
CA PHE A 139 0.23 19.11 -15.47
C PHE A 139 -0.94 18.46 -16.22
N ARG A 140 -0.74 18.21 -17.51
CA ARG A 140 -1.72 17.53 -18.35
C ARG A 140 -1.54 16.02 -18.23
N PHE A 141 -2.65 15.31 -17.92
CA PHE A 141 -2.67 13.86 -17.81
C PHE A 141 -4.01 13.33 -18.32
N LYS A 142 -3.98 12.35 -19.24
CA LYS A 142 -5.17 11.77 -19.92
C LYS A 142 -6.10 12.83 -20.52
N GLY A 143 -5.52 13.89 -21.06
CA GLY A 143 -6.26 14.99 -21.71
C GLY A 143 -6.81 16.04 -20.77
N GLU A 144 -6.70 15.86 -19.45
CA GLU A 144 -7.16 16.80 -18.42
C GLU A 144 -5.99 17.49 -17.72
N ASP A 145 -6.23 18.71 -17.23
CA ASP A 145 -5.30 19.40 -16.35
C ASP A 145 -5.49 18.91 -14.92
N VAL A 146 -4.45 18.33 -14.35
CA VAL A 146 -4.45 17.70 -13.03
C VAL A 146 -3.46 18.41 -12.11
N ASP A 147 -3.87 18.69 -10.89
CA ASP A 147 -2.98 19.21 -9.86
C ASP A 147 -2.20 18.06 -9.18
N ALA A 148 -0.91 18.26 -8.97
CA ALA A 148 -0.09 17.36 -8.19
C ALA A 148 -0.59 17.35 -6.74
N ARG A 149 -0.79 16.15 -6.18
CA ARG A 149 -1.28 16.04 -4.81
C ARG A 149 -0.13 16.30 -3.82
N PRO A 150 -0.38 16.96 -2.69
CA PRO A 150 0.68 17.32 -1.73
C PRO A 150 1.54 16.14 -1.28
N TYR A 151 0.93 14.96 -1.04
CA TYR A 151 1.68 13.77 -0.66
C TYR A 151 2.58 13.23 -1.79
N GLN A 152 2.21 13.43 -3.06
CA GLN A 152 3.06 13.07 -4.20
C GLN A 152 4.31 13.95 -4.19
N ILE A 153 4.16 15.23 -3.95
CA ILE A 153 5.32 16.16 -3.83
C ILE A 153 6.20 15.74 -2.65
N ARG A 154 5.64 15.46 -1.47
CA ARG A 154 6.41 14.94 -0.33
C ARG A 154 7.15 13.64 -0.66
N CYS A 155 6.57 12.78 -1.51
CA CYS A 155 7.24 11.57 -1.98
C CYS A 155 8.45 11.90 -2.87
N LEU A 156 8.29 12.84 -3.80
CA LEU A 156 9.39 13.28 -4.66
C LEU A 156 10.51 13.94 -3.84
N GLU A 157 10.18 14.76 -2.87
CA GLU A 157 11.14 15.39 -1.94
C GLU A 157 11.93 14.34 -1.14
N ALA A 158 11.24 13.34 -0.62
CA ALA A 158 11.87 12.23 0.11
C ALA A 158 12.83 11.43 -0.78
N ALA A 159 12.45 11.20 -2.05
CA ALA A 159 13.29 10.52 -3.03
C ALA A 159 14.53 11.34 -3.40
N ASP A 160 14.38 12.64 -3.65
CA ASP A 160 15.49 13.55 -3.97
C ASP A 160 16.48 13.61 -2.80
N ASN A 161 15.99 13.78 -1.56
CA ASN A 161 16.82 13.81 -0.37
C ASN A 161 17.58 12.48 -0.16
N ALA A 162 16.93 11.35 -0.44
CA ALA A 162 17.57 10.05 -0.37
C ALA A 162 18.67 9.90 -1.43
N LEU A 163 18.42 10.34 -2.67
CA LEU A 163 19.40 10.33 -3.73
C LEU A 163 20.60 11.24 -3.43
N ILE A 164 20.35 12.46 -2.97
CA ILE A 164 21.39 13.44 -2.58
C ILE A 164 22.25 12.91 -1.43
N SER A 165 21.65 12.18 -0.49
CA SER A 165 22.39 11.52 0.60
C SER A 165 23.16 10.26 0.17
N GLY A 166 23.16 9.92 -1.12
CA GLY A 166 23.87 8.77 -1.66
C GLY A 166 23.13 7.44 -1.53
N ARG A 167 21.88 7.42 -1.07
CA ARG A 167 21.08 6.19 -0.98
C ARG A 167 20.73 5.69 -2.38
N ARG A 168 20.94 4.40 -2.61
CA ARG A 168 20.64 3.74 -3.87
C ARG A 168 19.47 2.78 -3.81
N ARG A 169 18.94 2.52 -2.62
CA ARG A 169 17.77 1.71 -2.39
C ARG A 169 16.74 2.50 -1.61
N MET A 170 15.52 2.52 -2.09
CA MET A 170 14.43 3.31 -1.54
C MET A 170 13.15 2.49 -1.56
N LEU A 171 12.34 2.62 -0.52
CA LEU A 171 11.02 1.97 -0.41
C LEU A 171 9.95 3.04 -0.27
N PHE A 172 8.95 3.02 -1.16
CA PHE A 172 7.77 3.87 -1.07
C PHE A 172 6.57 3.02 -0.70
N GLU A 173 6.13 3.18 0.53
CA GLU A 173 4.91 2.60 1.04
C GLU A 173 3.74 3.53 0.74
N MET A 174 2.92 3.19 -0.24
CA MET A 174 1.80 4.03 -0.65
C MET A 174 0.55 3.17 -0.82
N ALA A 175 -0.54 3.59 -0.19
CA ALA A 175 -1.81 2.88 -0.26
C ALA A 175 -2.28 2.67 -1.71
N THR A 176 -3.08 1.63 -1.92
CA THR A 176 -3.74 1.42 -3.21
C THR A 176 -4.66 2.61 -3.52
N GLY A 177 -4.60 3.12 -4.74
CA GLY A 177 -5.45 4.25 -5.12
C GLY A 177 -4.80 5.61 -5.05
N THR A 178 -3.60 5.72 -4.48
CA THR A 178 -2.88 6.99 -4.34
C THR A 178 -2.13 7.43 -5.61
N GLY A 179 -2.16 6.64 -6.68
CA GLY A 179 -1.49 6.98 -7.94
C GLY A 179 0.02 6.73 -7.91
N LYS A 180 0.46 5.63 -7.31
CA LYS A 180 1.88 5.20 -7.26
C LYS A 180 2.60 5.35 -8.59
N THR A 181 2.02 4.79 -9.67
CA THR A 181 2.63 4.81 -11.01
C THR A 181 2.82 6.24 -11.55
N LEU A 182 1.85 7.13 -11.32
CA LEU A 182 1.96 8.53 -11.72
C LEU A 182 3.00 9.29 -10.88
N THR A 183 3.06 9.01 -9.57
CA THR A 183 4.08 9.59 -8.69
C THR A 183 5.49 9.22 -9.15
N ILE A 184 5.69 7.95 -9.53
CA ILE A 184 6.97 7.49 -10.10
C ILE A 184 7.24 8.15 -11.46
N ALA A 185 6.23 8.31 -12.31
CA ALA A 185 6.40 9.02 -13.58
C ALA A 185 6.87 10.48 -13.37
N MET A 186 6.30 11.17 -12.38
CA MET A 186 6.76 12.50 -11.98
C MET A 186 8.22 12.51 -11.52
N LEU A 187 8.60 11.54 -10.68
CA LEU A 187 9.97 11.38 -10.19
C LEU A 187 10.94 11.11 -11.35
N MET A 188 10.59 10.17 -12.23
CA MET A 188 11.40 9.84 -13.41
C MET A 188 11.62 11.07 -14.30
N LYS A 189 10.56 11.83 -14.61
CA LYS A 189 10.66 13.07 -15.39
C LYS A 189 11.65 14.05 -14.78
N ARG A 190 11.53 14.28 -13.49
CA ARG A 190 12.40 15.16 -12.72
C ARG A 190 13.86 14.69 -12.76
N TRP A 191 14.10 13.39 -12.56
CA TRP A 191 15.45 12.82 -12.58
C TRP A 191 16.06 12.76 -13.98
N PHE A 192 15.25 12.56 -15.02
CA PHE A 192 15.70 12.74 -16.40
C PHE A 192 16.13 14.20 -16.68
N GLN A 193 15.33 15.17 -16.27
CA GLN A 193 15.62 16.59 -16.46
C GLN A 193 16.87 17.04 -15.69
N ALA A 194 17.14 16.44 -14.54
CA ALA A 194 18.34 16.67 -13.73
C ALA A 194 19.59 15.96 -14.27
N ALA A 195 19.47 15.20 -15.34
CA ALA A 195 20.50 14.28 -15.84
C ALA A 195 21.03 13.31 -14.74
N ALA A 196 20.18 12.95 -13.78
CA ALA A 196 20.48 11.97 -12.76
C ALA A 196 20.34 10.53 -13.29
N ILE A 197 19.44 10.30 -14.22
CA ILE A 197 19.17 9.05 -14.90
C ILE A 197 18.97 9.25 -16.41
N SER A 198 19.15 8.22 -17.22
CA SER A 198 18.84 8.21 -18.65
C SER A 198 18.16 6.94 -19.14
N ARG A 199 18.26 5.83 -18.42
CA ARG A 199 17.56 4.56 -18.72
C ARG A 199 16.92 4.00 -17.49
N VAL A 200 15.65 3.62 -17.62
CA VAL A 200 14.80 3.13 -16.52
C VAL A 200 14.24 1.77 -16.88
N LEU A 201 14.25 0.86 -15.91
CA LEU A 201 13.49 -0.39 -15.93
C LEU A 201 12.34 -0.29 -14.94
N PHE A 202 11.13 -0.46 -15.42
CA PHE A 202 9.95 -0.59 -14.58
C PHE A 202 9.42 -2.02 -14.61
N LEU A 203 9.35 -2.63 -13.42
CA LEU A 203 8.96 -4.03 -13.23
C LEU A 203 7.59 -4.09 -12.58
N ALA A 204 6.67 -4.75 -13.23
CA ALA A 204 5.34 -5.03 -12.70
C ALA A 204 5.19 -6.53 -12.39
N ASP A 205 4.29 -6.86 -11.46
CA ASP A 205 3.97 -8.26 -11.10
C ASP A 205 3.29 -9.02 -12.25
N ARG A 206 2.48 -8.32 -13.06
CA ARG A 206 1.68 -8.91 -14.15
C ARG A 206 1.76 -8.05 -15.41
N ILE A 207 1.57 -8.70 -16.56
CA ILE A 207 1.65 -8.02 -17.87
C ILE A 207 0.58 -6.93 -18.05
N GLU A 208 -0.61 -7.11 -17.47
CA GLU A 208 -1.68 -6.10 -17.50
C GLU A 208 -1.30 -4.84 -16.76
N LEU A 209 -0.61 -4.97 -15.60
CA LEU A 209 -0.05 -3.84 -14.85
C LEU A 209 1.09 -3.16 -15.62
N ALA A 210 1.93 -3.95 -16.29
CA ALA A 210 2.98 -3.43 -17.16
C ALA A 210 2.38 -2.60 -18.32
N LYS A 211 1.29 -3.05 -18.93
CA LYS A 211 0.57 -2.29 -19.97
C LYS A 211 0.00 -0.98 -19.43
N GLN A 212 -0.66 -1.01 -18.25
CA GLN A 212 -1.20 0.18 -17.61
C GLN A 212 -0.11 1.20 -17.22
N ALA A 213 1.04 0.70 -16.74
CA ALA A 213 2.18 1.55 -16.45
C ALA A 213 2.71 2.21 -17.73
N LYS A 214 2.86 1.44 -18.82
CA LYS A 214 3.25 1.98 -20.12
C LYS A 214 2.30 3.07 -20.61
N GLU A 215 0.98 2.85 -20.57
CA GLU A 215 -0.01 3.86 -20.93
C GLU A 215 0.15 5.16 -20.11
N THR A 216 0.42 5.02 -18.81
CA THR A 216 0.69 6.17 -17.94
C THR A 216 1.97 6.91 -18.35
N PHE A 217 3.03 6.18 -18.69
CA PHE A 217 4.31 6.76 -19.11
C PHE A 217 4.20 7.38 -20.50
N ASP A 218 3.55 6.73 -21.44
CA ASP A 218 3.32 7.29 -22.79
C ASP A 218 2.54 8.62 -22.74
N ASP A 219 1.62 8.75 -21.78
CA ASP A 219 0.83 9.98 -21.64
C ASP A 219 1.60 11.09 -20.91
N TYR A 220 2.29 10.79 -19.81
CA TYR A 220 2.95 11.79 -18.97
C TYR A 220 4.41 12.05 -19.36
N LEU A 221 5.13 11.04 -19.89
CA LEU A 221 6.56 11.09 -20.24
C LEU A 221 6.77 11.04 -21.76
N ARG A 222 6.01 11.81 -22.53
CA ARG A 222 5.99 11.79 -24.00
C ARG A 222 7.33 12.00 -24.65
N ASP A 223 8.24 12.73 -23.99
CA ASP A 223 9.57 13.01 -24.48
C ASP A 223 10.58 11.85 -24.27
N TYR A 224 10.14 10.79 -23.54
CA TYR A 224 10.99 9.65 -23.17
C TYR A 224 10.36 8.34 -23.68
N PRO A 225 10.88 7.77 -24.80
CA PRO A 225 10.30 6.59 -25.41
C PRO A 225 10.16 5.42 -24.44
N THR A 226 8.93 4.90 -24.31
CA THR A 226 8.61 3.78 -23.43
C THR A 226 8.35 2.51 -24.24
N GLN A 227 9.04 1.44 -23.89
CA GLN A 227 8.94 0.13 -24.53
C GLN A 227 8.42 -0.91 -23.54
N LEU A 228 7.42 -1.69 -23.99
CA LEU A 228 6.94 -2.87 -23.28
C LEU A 228 7.67 -4.12 -23.80
N LEU A 229 8.37 -4.81 -22.91
CA LEU A 229 8.96 -6.12 -23.18
C LEU A 229 7.91 -7.21 -22.95
N TYR A 230 7.60 -7.93 -24.03
CA TYR A 230 6.58 -8.98 -24.03
C TYR A 230 6.92 -10.02 -25.09
N GLY A 231 6.79 -11.31 -24.76
CA GLY A 231 6.83 -12.40 -25.76
C GLY A 231 8.16 -12.58 -26.49
N GLY A 232 9.29 -12.35 -25.84
CA GLY A 232 10.63 -12.63 -26.40
C GLY A 232 11.14 -11.62 -27.45
N LYS A 233 10.39 -10.55 -27.74
CA LYS A 233 10.82 -9.49 -28.65
C LYS A 233 11.91 -8.64 -28.00
N ARG A 234 13.10 -8.61 -28.63
CA ARG A 234 14.19 -7.71 -28.28
C ARG A 234 14.07 -6.43 -29.11
N SER A 235 13.77 -5.32 -28.49
CA SER A 235 14.11 -4.01 -28.99
C SER A 235 14.70 -3.24 -27.82
N LEU A 236 15.83 -2.58 -28.02
CA LEU A 236 16.59 -1.85 -26.99
C LEU A 236 16.51 -0.33 -27.22
N GLU A 237 15.47 0.14 -27.90
CA GLU A 237 15.36 1.53 -28.36
C GLU A 237 14.72 2.49 -27.32
N GLY A 238 14.02 1.93 -26.30
CA GLY A 238 13.34 2.75 -25.29
C GLY A 238 14.26 3.23 -24.17
N GLN A 239 14.10 4.49 -23.76
CA GLN A 239 14.72 4.99 -22.51
C GLN A 239 14.04 4.40 -21.26
N ILE A 240 12.76 4.08 -21.36
CA ILE A 240 11.98 3.42 -20.33
C ILE A 240 11.58 2.05 -20.85
N VAL A 241 12.03 1.03 -20.15
CA VAL A 241 11.67 -0.38 -20.43
C VAL A 241 10.69 -0.83 -19.35
N VAL A 242 9.54 -1.32 -19.77
CA VAL A 242 8.49 -1.87 -18.86
C VAL A 242 8.37 -3.36 -19.12
N GLY A 243 8.34 -4.17 -18.08
CA GLY A 243 8.20 -5.61 -18.19
C GLY A 243 7.84 -6.30 -16.89
N THR A 244 7.76 -7.62 -16.93
CA THR A 244 7.65 -8.45 -15.71
C THR A 244 9.01 -9.01 -15.33
N LEU A 245 9.18 -9.38 -14.06
CA LEU A 245 10.42 -9.97 -13.58
C LEU A 245 10.83 -11.23 -14.35
N ASP A 246 9.86 -12.10 -14.66
CA ASP A 246 10.15 -13.33 -15.44
C ASP A 246 10.64 -13.00 -16.86
N THR A 247 10.03 -11.98 -17.49
CA THR A 247 10.45 -11.54 -18.82
C THR A 247 11.90 -10.99 -18.79
N ILE A 248 12.24 -10.21 -17.77
CA ILE A 248 13.58 -9.63 -17.63
C ILE A 248 14.61 -10.69 -17.24
N ALA A 249 14.27 -11.62 -16.35
CA ALA A 249 15.16 -12.72 -15.97
C ALA A 249 15.65 -13.53 -17.22
N GLY A 250 14.76 -13.73 -18.18
CA GLY A 250 15.08 -14.35 -19.47
C GLY A 250 15.91 -13.48 -20.43
N GLN A 251 16.17 -12.21 -20.11
CA GLN A 251 16.93 -11.27 -20.92
C GLN A 251 18.30 -10.92 -20.31
N LEU A 252 18.70 -11.58 -19.22
CA LEU A 252 20.00 -11.39 -18.61
C LEU A 252 21.09 -12.25 -19.30
N GLY A 253 22.33 -11.82 -19.20
CA GLY A 253 23.49 -12.57 -19.71
C GLY A 253 23.96 -12.13 -21.10
N ALA A 254 24.73 -12.98 -21.79
CA ALA A 254 25.39 -12.66 -23.04
C ALA A 254 24.41 -12.21 -24.15
N GLY A 255 24.58 -10.98 -24.59
CA GLY A 255 23.71 -10.33 -25.58
C GLY A 255 22.34 -9.84 -25.03
N GLY A 256 22.13 -9.86 -23.70
CA GLY A 256 20.99 -9.26 -23.02
C GLY A 256 21.35 -7.94 -22.32
N PHE A 257 20.62 -7.61 -21.25
CA PHE A 257 20.92 -6.43 -20.45
C PHE A 257 22.16 -6.65 -19.60
N GLY A 258 23.18 -5.79 -19.80
CA GLY A 258 24.38 -5.76 -18.95
C GLY A 258 24.09 -5.17 -17.55
N HIS A 259 25.03 -5.36 -16.62
CA HIS A 259 24.91 -4.88 -15.25
C HIS A 259 24.68 -3.37 -15.13
N ALA A 260 25.26 -2.57 -16.00
CA ALA A 260 25.20 -1.11 -16.00
C ALA A 260 24.17 -0.51 -16.97
N TYR A 261 23.33 -1.35 -17.60
CA TYR A 261 22.42 -0.91 -18.65
C TYR A 261 21.37 0.10 -18.15
N PHE A 262 20.79 -0.11 -16.96
CA PHE A 262 19.82 0.79 -16.37
C PHE A 262 20.45 1.66 -15.27
N ASP A 263 19.96 2.89 -15.12
CA ASP A 263 20.32 3.79 -14.02
C ASP A 263 19.35 3.69 -12.86
N LEU A 264 18.08 3.38 -13.16
CA LEU A 264 16.99 3.22 -12.21
C LEU A 264 16.19 1.96 -12.51
N VAL A 265 15.95 1.17 -11.48
CA VAL A 265 15.03 0.02 -11.50
C VAL A 265 13.91 0.30 -10.52
N VAL A 266 12.68 0.36 -11.00
CA VAL A 266 11.47 0.52 -10.20
C VAL A 266 10.71 -0.79 -10.18
N THR A 267 10.37 -1.29 -9.00
CA THR A 267 9.64 -2.54 -8.83
C THR A 267 8.30 -2.26 -8.17
N ASP A 268 7.22 -2.43 -8.92
CA ASP A 268 5.85 -2.33 -8.38
C ASP A 268 5.45 -3.61 -7.66
N GLU A 269 4.64 -3.50 -6.61
CA GLU A 269 4.29 -4.57 -5.69
C GLU A 269 5.53 -5.36 -5.22
N CYS A 270 6.57 -4.61 -4.85
CA CYS A 270 7.92 -5.15 -4.59
C CYS A 270 7.99 -6.20 -3.48
N HIS A 271 7.00 -6.23 -2.57
CA HIS A 271 6.90 -7.26 -1.53
C HIS A 271 6.81 -8.69 -2.10
N ARG A 272 6.42 -8.85 -3.38
CA ARG A 272 6.38 -10.13 -4.09
C ARG A 272 7.66 -10.45 -4.84
N SER A 273 8.46 -9.45 -5.14
CA SER A 273 9.58 -9.52 -6.08
C SER A 273 10.93 -9.80 -5.44
N ILE A 274 11.01 -9.79 -4.10
CA ILE A 274 12.27 -9.90 -3.37
C ILE A 274 12.69 -11.34 -3.05
N TYR A 275 11.98 -12.34 -3.58
CA TYR A 275 12.22 -13.74 -3.26
C TYR A 275 12.95 -14.51 -4.39
N ASN A 276 13.73 -15.51 -4.04
CA ASN A 276 14.33 -16.52 -4.93
C ASN A 276 15.04 -15.92 -6.17
N THR A 277 14.70 -16.41 -7.36
CA THR A 277 15.26 -15.99 -8.65
C THR A 277 15.05 -14.51 -8.96
N HIS A 278 13.96 -13.92 -8.47
CA HIS A 278 13.65 -12.50 -8.68
C HIS A 278 14.66 -11.58 -7.98
N ARG A 279 15.13 -11.96 -6.79
CA ARG A 279 16.19 -11.21 -6.09
C ARG A 279 17.48 -11.18 -6.89
N ALA A 280 17.87 -12.30 -7.48
CA ALA A 280 19.07 -12.38 -8.33
C ALA A 280 18.93 -11.46 -9.57
N THR A 281 17.74 -11.42 -10.18
CA THR A 281 17.43 -10.51 -11.29
C THR A 281 17.56 -9.04 -10.90
N LEU A 282 17.04 -8.66 -9.74
CA LEU A 282 17.18 -7.28 -9.23
C LEU A 282 18.64 -6.96 -8.88
N ALA A 283 19.34 -7.87 -8.22
CA ALA A 283 20.74 -7.71 -7.84
C ALA A 283 21.70 -7.64 -9.03
N HIS A 284 21.27 -8.13 -10.20
CA HIS A 284 22.07 -8.06 -11.42
C HIS A 284 22.41 -6.63 -11.83
N PHE A 285 21.50 -5.67 -11.60
CA PHE A 285 21.66 -4.30 -12.09
C PHE A 285 22.37 -3.39 -11.08
N ASP A 286 23.45 -2.74 -11.51
CA ASP A 286 24.08 -1.61 -10.82
C ASP A 286 23.27 -0.34 -11.06
N ALA A 287 22.09 -0.27 -10.45
CA ALA A 287 21.12 0.81 -10.61
C ALA A 287 20.68 1.36 -9.25
N ILE A 288 20.00 2.49 -9.26
CA ILE A 288 19.16 2.92 -8.14
C ILE A 288 17.93 2.02 -8.13
N HIS A 289 17.54 1.48 -6.98
CA HIS A 289 16.37 0.62 -6.84
C HIS A 289 15.28 1.31 -6.02
N ILE A 290 14.09 1.42 -6.59
CA ILE A 290 12.91 1.93 -5.89
C ILE A 290 11.86 0.82 -5.85
N GLY A 291 11.45 0.43 -4.63
CA GLY A 291 10.33 -0.47 -4.41
C GLY A 291 9.06 0.31 -4.14
N LEU A 292 7.97 -0.06 -4.81
CA LEU A 292 6.63 0.45 -4.56
C LEU A 292 5.78 -0.66 -3.95
N THR A 293 5.08 -0.38 -2.88
CA THR A 293 4.11 -1.30 -2.29
C THR A 293 3.10 -0.55 -1.44
N ALA A 294 1.89 -1.12 -1.31
CA ALA A 294 0.93 -0.67 -0.30
C ALA A 294 1.10 -1.46 1.01
N THR A 295 1.79 -2.59 0.96
CA THR A 295 1.85 -3.60 2.03
C THR A 295 3.23 -4.22 2.08
N PRO A 296 4.22 -3.52 2.65
CA PRO A 296 5.56 -4.08 2.80
C PRO A 296 5.52 -5.29 3.74
N ASN A 297 6.31 -6.32 3.44
CA ASN A 297 6.49 -7.45 4.33
C ASN A 297 7.60 -7.13 5.34
N PRO A 298 7.30 -7.06 6.65
CA PRO A 298 8.32 -6.76 7.66
C PRO A 298 9.30 -7.92 7.88
N GLY A 299 8.95 -9.14 7.45
CA GLY A 299 9.66 -10.37 7.80
C GLY A 299 9.28 -10.86 9.20
N GLU A 300 9.35 -12.16 9.44
CA GLU A 300 9.16 -12.73 10.78
C GLU A 300 10.48 -12.72 11.56
N LEU A 301 10.57 -11.88 12.58
CA LEU A 301 11.77 -11.75 13.43
C LEU A 301 11.97 -12.88 14.46
N ARG A 302 11.14 -13.92 14.46
CA ARG A 302 11.07 -14.89 15.57
C ARG A 302 12.20 -15.96 15.61
N TRP A 303 13.05 -16.05 14.56
CA TRP A 303 14.05 -17.12 14.48
C TRP A 303 15.45 -16.57 14.20
N ILE A 304 16.20 -16.29 15.25
CA ILE A 304 17.57 -15.74 15.16
C ILE A 304 18.53 -16.68 14.37
N SER A 305 18.28 -17.99 14.35
CA SER A 305 19.08 -18.98 13.59
C SER A 305 18.84 -18.96 12.07
N GLU A 306 17.82 -18.27 11.59
CA GLU A 306 17.49 -18.12 10.17
C GLU A 306 17.69 -16.68 9.67
N HIS A 307 18.64 -15.96 10.24
CA HIS A 307 18.90 -14.54 9.94
C HIS A 307 19.00 -14.26 8.43
N GLU A 308 19.63 -15.12 7.66
CA GLU A 308 19.67 -14.97 6.18
C GLU A 308 18.31 -15.14 5.53
N ARG A 309 17.44 -16.06 5.98
CA ARG A 309 16.09 -16.21 5.45
C ARG A 309 15.20 -15.02 5.80
N GLN A 310 15.37 -14.45 6.99
CA GLN A 310 14.64 -13.24 7.40
C GLN A 310 15.06 -12.02 6.59
N LEU A 311 16.37 -11.81 6.37
CA LEU A 311 16.90 -10.77 5.48
C LEU A 311 16.33 -10.88 4.06
N VAL A 312 16.18 -12.10 3.55
CA VAL A 312 15.63 -12.37 2.22
C VAL A 312 14.13 -12.07 2.14
N ARG A 313 13.38 -12.23 3.22
CA ARG A 313 11.92 -12.06 3.25
C ARG A 313 11.45 -10.65 3.62
N SER A 314 12.29 -9.84 4.24
CA SER A 314 11.93 -8.48 4.62
C SER A 314 12.06 -7.49 3.48
N THR A 315 10.95 -6.84 3.12
CA THR A 315 10.93 -5.75 2.14
C THR A 315 11.81 -4.58 2.59
N TYR A 316 11.75 -4.24 3.88
CA TYR A 316 12.52 -3.13 4.45
C TYR A 316 14.04 -3.40 4.39
N MET A 317 14.47 -4.61 4.69
CA MET A 317 15.89 -4.98 4.63
C MET A 317 16.41 -4.97 3.19
N PHE A 318 15.62 -5.46 2.22
CA PHE A 318 16.04 -5.47 0.82
C PHE A 318 16.27 -4.05 0.27
N PHE A 319 15.45 -3.09 0.69
CA PHE A 319 15.58 -1.68 0.26
C PHE A 319 16.39 -0.81 1.23
N ASP A 320 17.22 -1.41 2.09
CA ASP A 320 18.08 -0.70 3.07
C ASP A 320 17.27 0.27 3.96
N CYS A 321 16.05 -0.12 4.31
CA CYS A 321 15.11 0.65 5.11
C CYS A 321 14.85 0.04 6.51
N TRP A 322 15.74 -0.84 6.96
CA TRP A 322 15.67 -1.48 8.27
C TRP A 322 16.65 -0.83 9.25
N TYR A 323 16.16 -0.49 10.42
CA TYR A 323 16.96 0.13 11.50
C TYR A 323 17.07 -0.84 12.67
N SER A 324 18.21 -1.52 12.79
CA SER A 324 18.46 -2.55 13.80
C SER A 324 18.33 -2.05 15.24
N ALA A 325 18.67 -0.79 15.51
CA ALA A 325 18.54 -0.19 16.84
C ALA A 325 17.09 -0.05 17.32
N ALA A 326 16.16 0.17 16.41
CA ALA A 326 14.74 0.30 16.70
C ALA A 326 13.96 -1.01 16.42
N GLN A 327 14.62 -2.03 15.84
CA GLN A 327 13.98 -3.27 15.34
C GLN A 327 12.72 -3.01 14.49
N GLU A 328 12.76 -1.96 13.69
CA GLU A 328 11.64 -1.55 12.84
C GLU A 328 12.10 -1.22 11.43
N GLY A 329 11.19 -1.39 10.46
CA GLY A 329 11.36 -0.92 9.09
C GLY A 329 10.76 0.47 8.93
N ARG A 330 11.55 1.40 8.39
CA ARG A 330 11.07 2.75 8.03
C ARG A 330 11.25 2.96 6.54
N PRO A 331 10.18 3.04 5.75
CA PRO A 331 10.29 3.31 4.34
C PRO A 331 10.89 4.70 4.09
N THR A 332 11.41 4.92 2.89
CA THR A 332 11.88 6.25 2.46
C THR A 332 10.73 7.24 2.44
N PHE A 333 9.55 6.77 2.06
CA PHE A 333 8.29 7.52 2.10
C PHE A 333 7.14 6.60 2.46
N ALA A 334 6.24 7.06 3.34
CA ALA A 334 5.02 6.35 3.71
C ALA A 334 3.78 7.24 3.52
N TYR A 335 2.74 6.67 2.91
CA TYR A 335 1.42 7.27 2.79
C TYR A 335 0.35 6.17 2.89
N ALA A 336 -0.11 5.93 4.12
CA ALA A 336 -1.05 4.86 4.43
C ALA A 336 -2.48 5.17 3.95
N LEU A 337 -3.34 4.16 3.94
CA LEU A 337 -4.77 4.31 3.59
C LEU A 337 -5.45 5.37 4.46
N ARG A 338 -5.19 5.36 5.77
CA ARG A 338 -5.71 6.36 6.72
C ARG A 338 -5.33 7.80 6.38
N ASP A 339 -4.10 8.01 5.89
CA ASP A 339 -3.63 9.33 5.50
C ASP A 339 -4.41 9.82 4.28
N GLY A 340 -4.63 8.93 3.31
CA GLY A 340 -5.43 9.22 2.12
C GLY A 340 -6.90 9.50 2.43
N ILE A 341 -7.49 8.80 3.40
CA ILE A 341 -8.86 9.05 3.87
C ILE A 341 -8.93 10.39 4.62
N ARG A 342 -8.00 10.61 5.55
CA ARG A 342 -7.94 11.86 6.33
C ARG A 342 -7.75 13.09 5.47
N GLU A 343 -6.90 13.00 4.44
CA GLU A 343 -6.63 14.08 3.50
C GLU A 343 -7.68 14.17 2.36
N GLY A 344 -8.66 13.27 2.32
CA GLY A 344 -9.78 13.30 1.36
C GLY A 344 -9.42 12.84 -0.05
N TYR A 345 -8.34 12.06 -0.23
CA TYR A 345 -7.94 11.48 -1.51
C TYR A 345 -8.41 10.05 -1.72
N LEU A 346 -8.83 9.37 -0.66
CA LEU A 346 -9.36 8.02 -0.69
C LEU A 346 -10.73 7.96 0.01
N ALA A 347 -11.57 7.04 -0.45
CA ALA A 347 -12.88 6.79 0.14
C ALA A 347 -12.74 6.14 1.53
N ASP A 348 -13.54 6.59 2.47
CA ASP A 348 -13.68 5.98 3.78
C ASP A 348 -14.43 4.64 3.69
N TYR A 349 -14.45 3.85 4.75
CA TYR A 349 -15.15 2.58 4.73
C TYR A 349 -15.81 2.21 6.05
N LYS A 350 -16.86 1.40 5.93
CA LYS A 350 -17.57 0.77 7.03
C LYS A 350 -17.47 -0.73 6.86
N ILE A 351 -17.55 -1.47 7.94
CA ILE A 351 -17.50 -2.93 7.91
C ILE A 351 -18.79 -3.45 8.53
N TYR A 352 -19.50 -4.28 7.76
CA TYR A 352 -20.63 -5.03 8.24
C TYR A 352 -20.20 -6.48 8.48
N VAL A 353 -20.12 -6.87 9.75
CA VAL A 353 -19.81 -8.26 10.14
C VAL A 353 -21.11 -9.01 10.36
N ALA A 354 -21.28 -10.12 9.68
CA ALA A 354 -22.40 -11.03 9.89
C ALA A 354 -21.87 -12.47 9.98
N GLU A 355 -21.86 -12.99 11.19
CA GLU A 355 -21.34 -14.31 11.50
C GLU A 355 -22.46 -15.35 11.47
N SER A 356 -22.37 -16.35 10.63
CA SER A 356 -23.31 -17.46 10.59
C SER A 356 -22.84 -18.60 11.47
N ARG A 357 -23.78 -19.39 11.99
CA ARG A 357 -23.50 -20.55 12.84
C ARG A 357 -22.63 -21.57 12.11
N LEU A 358 -23.06 -21.99 10.94
CA LEU A 358 -22.34 -22.98 10.14
C LEU A 358 -20.91 -22.55 9.79
N THR A 359 -20.70 -21.25 9.56
CA THR A 359 -19.34 -20.75 9.27
C THR A 359 -18.39 -20.96 10.44
N PHE A 360 -18.82 -20.72 11.68
CA PHE A 360 -17.93 -20.69 12.86
C PHE A 360 -17.98 -21.92 13.74
N GLU A 361 -19.11 -22.60 13.82
CA GLU A 361 -19.26 -23.82 14.60
C GLU A 361 -18.93 -25.07 13.76
N GLY A 362 -19.02 -24.95 12.44
CA GLY A 362 -18.94 -26.08 11.54
C GLY A 362 -20.18 -26.96 11.57
N THR A 363 -20.09 -28.09 10.91
CA THR A 363 -21.13 -29.14 10.90
C THR A 363 -20.52 -30.46 10.47
N THR A 364 -21.23 -31.56 10.71
CA THR A 364 -20.90 -32.87 10.16
C THR A 364 -21.85 -33.21 9.03
N TRP A 365 -21.33 -33.65 7.90
CA TRP A 365 -22.10 -33.99 6.71
C TRP A 365 -21.53 -35.27 6.11
N GLU A 366 -22.37 -36.31 5.93
CA GLU A 366 -21.96 -37.63 5.39
C GLU A 366 -20.72 -38.20 6.10
N ASP A 367 -20.71 -38.12 7.45
CA ASP A 367 -19.62 -38.56 8.33
C ASP A 367 -18.31 -37.74 8.21
N GLU A 368 -18.30 -36.62 7.47
CA GLU A 368 -17.18 -35.69 7.41
C GLU A 368 -17.41 -34.43 8.23
N ASP A 369 -16.42 -34.03 9.03
CA ASP A 369 -16.45 -32.77 9.77
C ASP A 369 -16.08 -31.59 8.89
N ILE A 370 -17.02 -30.65 8.74
CA ILE A 370 -16.84 -29.40 7.99
C ILE A 370 -16.57 -28.27 8.97
N ALA A 371 -15.29 -27.97 9.19
CA ALA A 371 -14.83 -26.87 10.02
C ALA A 371 -14.80 -25.54 9.26
N PHE A 372 -14.56 -24.43 9.97
CA PHE A 372 -14.40 -23.10 9.40
C PHE A 372 -13.45 -23.04 8.18
N SER A 373 -12.32 -23.74 8.25
CA SER A 373 -11.32 -23.77 7.18
C SER A 373 -11.75 -24.49 5.91
N ASN A 374 -12.78 -25.33 5.98
CA ASN A 374 -13.27 -26.14 4.87
C ASN A 374 -14.22 -25.38 3.94
N TRP A 375 -14.94 -24.37 4.49
CA TRP A 375 -15.89 -23.59 3.69
C TRP A 375 -15.23 -22.86 2.53
N GLY A 376 -15.78 -23.10 1.33
CA GLY A 376 -15.25 -22.58 0.08
C GLY A 376 -13.98 -23.27 -0.42
N ARG A 377 -13.32 -24.11 0.40
CA ARG A 377 -12.11 -24.87 0.01
C ARG A 377 -12.42 -26.30 -0.40
N THR A 378 -13.04 -27.10 0.47
CA THR A 378 -13.40 -28.50 0.22
C THR A 378 -14.89 -28.74 0.26
N ALA A 379 -15.64 -27.89 0.97
CA ALA A 379 -17.08 -27.97 1.05
C ALA A 379 -17.75 -26.60 0.95
N GLU A 380 -19.01 -26.56 0.49
CA GLU A 380 -19.84 -25.37 0.53
C GLU A 380 -21.32 -25.74 0.69
N SER A 381 -22.07 -24.93 1.45
CA SER A 381 -23.51 -25.08 1.62
C SER A 381 -24.25 -23.97 0.90
N GLU A 382 -25.21 -24.33 0.05
CA GLU A 382 -26.08 -23.39 -0.64
C GLU A 382 -26.96 -22.61 0.35
N ASP A 383 -27.40 -23.25 1.45
CA ASP A 383 -28.20 -22.61 2.50
C ASP A 383 -27.40 -21.52 3.21
N ARG A 384 -26.12 -21.80 3.54
CA ARG A 384 -25.21 -20.82 4.11
C ARG A 384 -25.01 -19.63 3.18
N LEU A 385 -24.69 -19.86 1.92
CA LEU A 385 -24.49 -18.79 0.94
C LEU A 385 -25.79 -18.01 0.68
N LYS A 386 -26.93 -18.69 0.63
CA LYS A 386 -28.23 -18.03 0.49
C LYS A 386 -28.50 -17.09 1.66
N LEU A 387 -28.27 -17.54 2.91
CA LEU A 387 -28.42 -16.70 4.08
C LEU A 387 -27.57 -15.40 3.98
N LEU A 388 -26.32 -15.52 3.55
CA LEU A 388 -25.40 -14.37 3.39
C LEU A 388 -25.86 -13.44 2.25
N ILE A 389 -26.38 -13.98 1.15
CA ILE A 389 -26.91 -13.21 0.01
C ILE A 389 -28.20 -12.49 0.41
N ASP A 390 -29.11 -13.16 1.10
CA ASP A 390 -30.34 -12.54 1.61
C ASP A 390 -30.00 -11.37 2.57
N GLU A 391 -28.99 -11.52 3.42
CA GLU A 391 -28.52 -10.47 4.32
C GLU A 391 -27.88 -9.29 3.55
N PHE A 392 -27.12 -9.56 2.51
CA PHE A 392 -26.60 -8.52 1.62
C PHE A 392 -27.76 -7.68 1.04
N PHE A 393 -28.79 -8.32 0.48
CA PHE A 393 -29.92 -7.60 -0.09
C PHE A 393 -30.69 -6.83 0.96
N ARG A 394 -30.89 -7.38 2.17
CA ARG A 394 -31.54 -6.69 3.29
C ARG A 394 -30.80 -5.40 3.65
N VAL A 395 -29.47 -5.47 3.81
CA VAL A 395 -28.66 -4.28 4.15
C VAL A 395 -28.65 -3.27 3.02
N GLU A 396 -28.61 -3.74 1.76
CA GLU A 396 -28.67 -2.84 0.62
C GLU A 396 -30.00 -2.12 0.48
N GLU A 397 -31.14 -2.74 0.86
CA GLU A 397 -32.44 -2.07 0.86
C GLU A 397 -32.56 -0.95 1.88
N GLU A 398 -31.84 -1.03 3.00
CA GLU A 398 -31.79 0.01 4.02
C GLU A 398 -30.94 1.23 3.61
N ARG A 399 -30.17 1.13 2.53
CA ARG A 399 -29.27 2.19 2.04
C ARG A 399 -29.92 2.92 0.85
N PRO A 400 -29.79 4.27 0.73
CA PRO A 400 -30.24 5.01 -0.45
C PRO A 400 -29.61 4.40 -1.72
N GLN A 401 -30.40 4.15 -2.77
CA GLN A 401 -29.95 3.49 -3.99
C GLN A 401 -30.21 4.34 -5.25
N PRO A 402 -29.46 5.44 -5.44
CA PRO A 402 -29.61 6.29 -6.62
C PRO A 402 -29.15 5.60 -7.91
N HIS A 403 -28.27 4.61 -7.79
CA HIS A 403 -27.72 3.78 -8.89
C HIS A 403 -27.40 2.35 -8.40
N PRO A 404 -27.23 1.38 -9.30
CA PRO A 404 -26.78 0.04 -8.91
C PRO A 404 -25.33 0.10 -8.37
N ARG A 405 -25.10 -0.37 -7.16
CA ARG A 405 -23.75 -0.34 -6.53
C ARG A 405 -22.89 -1.48 -7.03
N LYS A 406 -21.81 -1.16 -7.73
CA LYS A 406 -20.83 -2.15 -8.15
C LYS A 406 -20.23 -2.85 -6.92
N THR A 407 -20.30 -4.18 -6.94
CA THR A 407 -19.93 -5.05 -5.82
C THR A 407 -18.90 -6.08 -6.28
N ILE A 408 -17.83 -6.27 -5.51
CA ILE A 408 -16.86 -7.36 -5.70
C ILE A 408 -17.04 -8.38 -4.59
N VAL A 409 -17.20 -9.64 -4.95
CA VAL A 409 -17.21 -10.78 -4.03
C VAL A 409 -15.90 -11.53 -4.14
N PHE A 410 -15.17 -11.66 -3.03
CA PHE A 410 -13.94 -12.43 -2.97
C PHE A 410 -14.24 -13.86 -2.52
N ALA A 411 -14.22 -14.78 -3.48
CA ALA A 411 -14.44 -16.22 -3.26
C ALA A 411 -13.11 -16.96 -3.10
N VAL A 412 -13.18 -18.16 -2.50
CA VAL A 412 -12.00 -19.01 -2.24
C VAL A 412 -11.59 -19.78 -3.49
N ARG A 413 -12.56 -20.44 -4.16
CA ARG A 413 -12.35 -21.31 -5.32
C ARG A 413 -13.38 -21.08 -6.43
N GLU A 414 -13.03 -21.55 -7.62
CA GLU A 414 -13.83 -21.49 -8.84
C GLU A 414 -15.26 -22.04 -8.64
N ARG A 415 -15.39 -23.19 -7.96
CA ARG A 415 -16.69 -23.81 -7.69
C ARG A 415 -17.57 -22.96 -6.80
N GLN A 416 -17.01 -22.42 -5.70
CA GLN A 416 -17.74 -21.50 -4.83
C GLN A 416 -18.21 -20.26 -5.61
N ALA A 417 -17.32 -19.68 -6.41
CA ALA A 417 -17.66 -18.51 -7.23
C ALA A 417 -18.85 -18.78 -8.18
N GLY A 418 -18.89 -19.96 -8.81
CA GLY A 418 -20.03 -20.36 -9.65
C GLY A 418 -21.33 -20.55 -8.89
N ILE A 419 -21.29 -21.08 -7.66
CA ILE A 419 -22.48 -21.20 -6.82
C ILE A 419 -22.96 -19.80 -6.42
N VAL A 420 -22.06 -18.92 -5.98
CA VAL A 420 -22.40 -17.53 -5.58
C VAL A 420 -23.01 -16.76 -6.75
N GLU A 421 -22.42 -16.81 -7.95
CA GLU A 421 -22.98 -16.20 -9.17
C GLU A 421 -24.43 -16.66 -9.40
N ARG A 422 -24.67 -17.97 -9.40
CA ARG A 422 -25.98 -18.57 -9.62
C ARG A 422 -26.99 -18.14 -8.56
N LEU A 423 -26.61 -18.15 -7.27
CA LEU A 423 -27.47 -17.77 -6.19
C LEU A 423 -27.83 -16.27 -6.22
N PHE A 424 -26.88 -15.36 -6.50
CA PHE A 424 -27.19 -13.94 -6.68
C PHE A 424 -28.19 -13.71 -7.80
N ASN A 425 -28.06 -14.38 -8.93
CA ASN A 425 -28.97 -14.28 -10.06
C ASN A 425 -30.35 -14.90 -9.73
N LYS A 426 -30.38 -16.04 -9.03
CA LYS A 426 -31.62 -16.74 -8.64
C LYS A 426 -32.42 -15.95 -7.59
N TYR A 427 -31.75 -15.40 -6.56
CA TYR A 427 -32.40 -14.76 -5.40
C TYR A 427 -32.41 -13.23 -5.45
N LEU A 428 -32.12 -12.63 -6.62
CA LEU A 428 -32.28 -11.18 -6.80
C LEU A 428 -33.75 -10.80 -6.53
N PRO A 429 -34.04 -9.96 -5.50
CA PRO A 429 -35.39 -9.54 -5.17
C PRO A 429 -36.06 -8.84 -6.37
N ASP A 430 -37.36 -9.12 -6.59
CA ASP A 430 -38.11 -8.55 -7.74
C ASP A 430 -38.10 -7.02 -7.72
N ALA A 431 -38.27 -6.40 -6.55
CA ALA A 431 -38.21 -4.95 -6.40
C ALA A 431 -36.84 -4.38 -6.80
N ALA A 432 -35.75 -5.02 -6.37
CA ALA A 432 -34.40 -4.65 -6.77
C ALA A 432 -34.18 -4.85 -8.28
N CYS A 433 -34.62 -5.97 -8.85
CA CYS A 433 -34.54 -6.26 -10.25
C CYS A 433 -35.23 -5.18 -11.11
N LEU A 434 -36.46 -4.83 -10.78
CA LEU A 434 -37.23 -3.78 -11.46
C LEU A 434 -36.58 -2.40 -11.36
N ARG A 435 -36.08 -2.04 -10.18
CA ARG A 435 -35.36 -0.77 -9.96
C ARG A 435 -34.10 -0.69 -10.81
N ILE A 436 -33.27 -1.74 -10.80
CA ILE A 436 -32.04 -1.82 -11.61
C ILE A 436 -32.37 -1.78 -13.10
N ALA A 437 -33.43 -2.47 -13.53
CA ALA A 437 -33.88 -2.46 -14.94
C ALA A 437 -34.20 -1.02 -15.39
N GLN A 438 -34.92 -0.26 -14.56
CA GLN A 438 -35.21 1.16 -14.82
C GLN A 438 -33.93 2.03 -14.83
N GLN A 439 -33.06 1.88 -13.83
CA GLN A 439 -31.82 2.65 -13.70
C GLN A 439 -30.82 2.40 -14.83
N THR A 440 -30.81 1.19 -15.40
CA THR A 440 -29.86 0.78 -16.44
C THR A 440 -30.44 0.79 -17.84
N ASN A 441 -31.73 1.06 -17.98
CA ASN A 441 -32.50 0.95 -19.25
C ASN A 441 -32.35 -0.44 -19.89
N ARG A 442 -32.49 -1.50 -19.09
CA ARG A 442 -32.44 -2.91 -19.48
C ARG A 442 -33.73 -3.62 -19.14
N SER A 443 -34.00 -4.75 -19.78
CA SER A 443 -35.14 -5.57 -19.40
C SER A 443 -34.92 -6.29 -18.07
N PRO A 444 -35.97 -6.54 -17.27
CA PRO A 444 -35.83 -7.30 -16.01
C PRO A 444 -35.22 -8.70 -16.22
N ALA A 445 -35.47 -9.31 -17.37
CA ALA A 445 -34.90 -10.62 -17.75
C ALA A 445 -33.37 -10.54 -17.94
N GLU A 446 -32.88 -9.51 -18.64
CA GLU A 446 -31.45 -9.26 -18.82
C GLU A 446 -30.76 -8.98 -17.46
N VAL A 447 -31.41 -8.16 -16.61
CA VAL A 447 -30.88 -7.86 -15.28
C VAL A 447 -30.75 -9.15 -14.48
N ARG A 448 -31.80 -9.98 -14.40
CA ARG A 448 -31.78 -11.22 -13.63
C ARG A 448 -30.74 -12.23 -14.17
N GLN A 449 -30.52 -12.28 -15.46
CA GLN A 449 -29.52 -13.16 -16.06
C GLN A 449 -28.08 -12.69 -15.87
N SER A 450 -27.86 -11.37 -15.77
CA SER A 450 -26.53 -10.76 -15.80
C SER A 450 -26.22 -9.92 -14.56
N PHE A 451 -27.02 -10.02 -13.50
CA PHE A 451 -26.81 -9.26 -12.26
C PHE A 451 -25.47 -9.56 -11.62
N ALA A 452 -25.15 -10.85 -11.47
CA ALA A 452 -23.86 -11.32 -11.00
C ALA A 452 -23.13 -12.09 -12.10
N GLN A 453 -21.81 -11.93 -12.18
CA GLN A 453 -20.97 -12.66 -13.10
C GLN A 453 -19.64 -13.06 -12.48
N LYS A 454 -19.26 -14.32 -12.72
CA LYS A 454 -17.98 -14.88 -12.28
C LYS A 454 -16.83 -14.36 -13.14
N ILE A 455 -15.77 -13.89 -12.46
CA ILE A 455 -14.52 -13.38 -13.06
C ILE A 455 -13.33 -14.12 -12.47
N THR A 456 -12.88 -15.14 -13.18
CA THR A 456 -11.76 -16.01 -12.81
C THR A 456 -10.86 -16.24 -14.02
N CYS A 457 -9.69 -16.84 -13.83
CA CYS A 457 -8.78 -17.15 -14.92
C CYS A 457 -9.39 -18.13 -15.95
N TYR A 458 -10.43 -18.88 -15.58
CA TYR A 458 -11.14 -19.81 -16.46
C TYR A 458 -12.37 -19.18 -17.15
N SER A 459 -12.77 -17.98 -16.74
CA SER A 459 -13.93 -17.29 -17.33
C SER A 459 -13.71 -17.02 -18.82
N ASN A 460 -14.77 -17.13 -19.62
CA ASN A 460 -14.74 -16.88 -21.05
C ASN A 460 -13.60 -17.64 -21.77
N ASN A 461 -13.54 -18.97 -21.57
CA ASN A 461 -12.52 -19.84 -22.16
C ASN A 461 -11.07 -19.39 -21.89
N GLY A 462 -10.79 -18.90 -20.67
CA GLY A 462 -9.46 -18.46 -20.27
C GLY A 462 -9.13 -17.02 -20.64
N ASN A 463 -10.08 -16.26 -21.19
CA ASN A 463 -9.93 -14.82 -21.42
C ASN A 463 -10.97 -14.02 -20.63
N PRO A 464 -10.73 -13.67 -19.36
CA PRO A 464 -11.68 -12.93 -18.52
C PRO A 464 -11.83 -11.45 -18.91
N LYS A 465 -10.94 -10.90 -19.76
CA LYS A 465 -10.90 -9.48 -20.08
C LYS A 465 -12.24 -8.89 -20.56
N PRO A 466 -13.00 -9.51 -21.47
CA PRO A 466 -14.29 -8.97 -21.92
C PRO A 466 -15.31 -8.83 -20.76
N ILE A 467 -15.26 -9.73 -19.78
CA ILE A 467 -16.15 -9.67 -18.62
C ILE A 467 -15.70 -8.56 -17.65
N ILE A 468 -14.39 -8.42 -17.46
CA ILE A 468 -13.78 -7.35 -16.66
C ILE A 468 -14.14 -5.99 -17.26
N ASP A 469 -14.02 -5.83 -18.58
CA ASP A 469 -14.35 -4.60 -19.29
C ASP A 469 -15.86 -4.28 -19.18
N ARG A 470 -16.75 -5.27 -19.31
CA ARG A 470 -18.18 -5.07 -19.06
C ARG A 470 -18.46 -4.65 -17.61
N PHE A 471 -17.86 -5.30 -16.63
CA PHE A 471 -18.04 -4.91 -15.24
C PHE A 471 -17.58 -3.47 -14.98
N LYS A 472 -16.58 -3.01 -15.71
CA LYS A 472 -16.01 -1.66 -15.58
C LYS A 472 -16.78 -0.58 -16.34
N PHE A 473 -17.28 -0.87 -17.53
CA PHE A 473 -17.80 0.15 -18.43
C PHE A 473 -19.31 0.05 -18.67
N ASP A 474 -19.90 -1.11 -18.45
CA ASP A 474 -21.33 -1.33 -18.60
C ASP A 474 -22.03 -1.31 -17.24
N PRO A 475 -23.32 -0.96 -17.18
CA PRO A 475 -24.10 -1.00 -15.94
C PRO A 475 -24.24 -2.45 -15.38
N LEU A 476 -24.22 -3.47 -16.24
CA LEU A 476 -24.23 -4.89 -15.87
C LEU A 476 -22.93 -5.58 -16.28
N PRO A 477 -22.42 -6.53 -15.46
CA PRO A 477 -22.96 -7.00 -14.18
C PRO A 477 -22.82 -5.97 -13.06
N VAL A 478 -23.70 -6.04 -12.06
CA VAL A 478 -23.59 -5.26 -10.82
C VAL A 478 -22.62 -5.93 -9.85
N VAL A 479 -22.65 -7.27 -9.80
CA VAL A 479 -21.82 -8.08 -8.90
C VAL A 479 -20.78 -8.86 -9.69
N ALA A 480 -19.50 -8.69 -9.34
CA ALA A 480 -18.39 -9.47 -9.86
C ALA A 480 -17.93 -10.48 -8.80
N VAL A 481 -18.03 -11.78 -9.09
CA VAL A 481 -17.56 -12.83 -8.18
C VAL A 481 -16.18 -13.28 -8.61
N SER A 482 -15.15 -12.96 -7.83
CA SER A 482 -13.76 -13.14 -8.22
C SER A 482 -13.02 -14.17 -7.36
N VAL A 483 -12.15 -14.93 -8.04
CA VAL A 483 -11.10 -15.74 -7.42
C VAL A 483 -9.76 -15.23 -7.92
N ASP A 484 -9.00 -14.56 -7.06
CA ASP A 484 -7.66 -14.01 -7.29
C ASP A 484 -7.49 -13.00 -8.45
N MET A 485 -8.49 -12.81 -9.33
CA MET A 485 -8.36 -11.97 -10.52
C MET A 485 -8.52 -10.48 -10.23
N LEU A 486 -9.44 -10.12 -9.33
CA LEU A 486 -9.71 -8.73 -8.97
C LEU A 486 -9.01 -8.30 -7.66
N ASP A 487 -8.28 -9.19 -7.00
CA ASP A 487 -7.57 -8.91 -5.74
C ASP A 487 -6.42 -7.91 -5.95
N THR A 488 -5.74 -7.99 -7.10
CA THR A 488 -4.59 -7.15 -7.45
C THR A 488 -4.73 -6.55 -8.84
N GLY A 489 -4.25 -5.31 -9.01
CA GLY A 489 -4.15 -4.67 -10.33
C GLY A 489 -5.47 -4.21 -10.97
N TYR A 490 -6.63 -4.52 -10.39
CA TYR A 490 -7.90 -4.04 -10.92
C TYR A 490 -8.24 -2.66 -10.37
N ASP A 491 -8.56 -1.72 -11.25
CA ASP A 491 -8.91 -0.35 -10.90
C ASP A 491 -10.30 0.02 -11.44
N HIS A 492 -11.27 0.11 -10.53
CA HIS A 492 -12.61 0.57 -10.82
C HIS A 492 -13.12 1.49 -9.71
N LYS A 493 -13.33 2.75 -10.05
CA LYS A 493 -13.69 3.79 -9.06
C LYS A 493 -15.08 3.63 -8.46
N GLU A 494 -16.00 2.97 -9.20
CA GLU A 494 -17.42 2.84 -8.83
C GLU A 494 -17.71 1.65 -7.91
N VAL A 495 -16.72 0.88 -7.50
CA VAL A 495 -16.92 -0.22 -6.56
C VAL A 495 -17.26 0.35 -5.18
N GLU A 496 -18.50 0.13 -4.73
CA GLU A 496 -19.03 0.64 -3.45
C GLU A 496 -19.22 -0.47 -2.40
N ASN A 497 -19.20 -1.76 -2.82
CA ASN A 497 -19.32 -2.88 -1.90
C ASN A 497 -18.24 -3.92 -2.14
N LEU A 498 -17.73 -4.47 -1.05
CA LEU A 498 -16.82 -5.61 -1.04
C LEU A 498 -17.40 -6.70 -0.15
N ILE A 499 -17.54 -7.92 -0.67
CA ILE A 499 -18.03 -9.07 0.09
C ILE A 499 -16.89 -10.05 0.30
N MET A 500 -16.55 -10.29 1.58
CA MET A 500 -15.50 -11.21 1.99
C MET A 500 -16.10 -12.59 2.29
N LEU A 501 -15.98 -13.52 1.34
CA LEU A 501 -16.28 -14.95 1.56
C LEU A 501 -15.02 -15.77 1.73
N ARG A 502 -13.85 -15.16 1.52
CA ARG A 502 -12.55 -15.78 1.63
C ARG A 502 -11.93 -15.46 2.99
N PRO A 503 -11.75 -16.46 3.86
CA PRO A 503 -10.94 -16.29 5.07
C PRO A 503 -9.48 -16.02 4.68
N THR A 504 -8.86 -15.02 5.29
CA THR A 504 -7.44 -14.74 5.10
C THR A 504 -6.76 -14.37 6.41
N THR A 505 -5.55 -14.89 6.60
CA THR A 505 -4.62 -14.51 7.65
C THR A 505 -3.51 -13.60 7.12
N SER A 506 -3.47 -13.40 5.80
CA SER A 506 -2.50 -12.53 5.15
C SER A 506 -2.96 -11.07 5.20
N ALA A 507 -2.21 -10.25 5.95
CA ALA A 507 -2.41 -8.80 6.02
C ALA A 507 -2.31 -8.14 4.63
N ILE A 508 -1.37 -8.61 3.82
CA ILE A 508 -1.15 -8.14 2.45
C ILE A 508 -2.41 -8.37 1.61
N LYS A 509 -2.94 -9.61 1.65
CA LYS A 509 -4.12 -9.97 0.85
C LYS A 509 -5.36 -9.22 1.30
N TYR A 510 -5.57 -9.11 2.61
CA TYR A 510 -6.66 -8.32 3.18
C TYR A 510 -6.60 -6.85 2.72
N ALA A 511 -5.44 -6.21 2.83
CA ALA A 511 -5.25 -4.83 2.40
C ALA A 511 -5.47 -4.64 0.89
N GLN A 512 -5.07 -5.60 0.06
CA GLN A 512 -5.31 -5.59 -1.38
C GLN A 512 -6.80 -5.68 -1.73
N MET A 513 -7.54 -6.59 -1.09
CA MET A 513 -8.99 -6.72 -1.26
C MET A 513 -9.70 -5.44 -0.82
N ARG A 514 -9.40 -4.93 0.39
CA ARG A 514 -9.96 -3.68 0.91
C ARG A 514 -9.69 -2.50 -0.02
N GLY A 515 -8.49 -2.43 -0.57
CA GLY A 515 -8.05 -1.37 -1.48
C GLY A 515 -8.87 -1.27 -2.78
N ARG A 516 -9.67 -2.27 -3.12
CA ARG A 516 -10.55 -2.22 -4.32
C ARG A 516 -11.70 -1.22 -4.17
N GLY A 517 -12.17 -0.99 -2.94
CA GLY A 517 -13.21 0.01 -2.64
C GLY A 517 -12.69 1.43 -2.41
N SER A 518 -11.40 1.62 -2.15
CA SER A 518 -10.84 2.87 -1.61
C SER A 518 -10.83 4.08 -2.57
N ARG A 519 -11.23 3.92 -3.83
CA ARG A 519 -11.26 5.02 -4.80
C ARG A 519 -12.45 5.93 -4.60
N LEU A 520 -12.21 7.25 -4.61
CA LEU A 520 -13.28 8.24 -4.75
C LEU A 520 -13.85 8.20 -6.17
N CYS A 521 -15.15 8.43 -6.31
CA CYS A 521 -15.80 8.58 -7.60
C CYS A 521 -16.81 9.74 -7.58
N PRO A 522 -16.40 10.97 -7.91
CA PRO A 522 -17.29 12.13 -7.92
C PRO A 522 -18.50 11.99 -8.85
N ARG A 523 -18.39 11.17 -9.92
CA ARG A 523 -19.48 10.94 -10.89
C ARG A 523 -20.74 10.32 -10.25
N ILE A 524 -20.56 9.56 -9.17
CA ILE A 524 -21.64 8.89 -8.43
C ILE A 524 -21.67 9.32 -6.94
N ASP A 525 -21.06 10.45 -6.62
CA ASP A 525 -20.91 10.99 -5.26
C ASP A 525 -20.36 9.99 -4.24
N LYS A 526 -19.54 9.04 -4.70
CA LYS A 526 -18.93 8.03 -3.84
C LYS A 526 -17.83 8.67 -2.98
N THR A 527 -18.06 8.67 -1.67
CA THR A 527 -17.12 9.13 -0.62
C THR A 527 -16.76 8.01 0.34
N ASP A 528 -17.55 6.94 0.39
CA ASP A 528 -17.33 5.77 1.24
C ASP A 528 -17.67 4.46 0.49
N PHE A 529 -17.33 3.34 1.10
CA PHE A 529 -17.73 2.01 0.66
C PHE A 529 -17.99 1.07 1.84
N LEU A 530 -18.71 -0.01 1.59
CA LEU A 530 -19.08 -0.99 2.60
C LEU A 530 -18.35 -2.33 2.37
N ILE A 531 -17.75 -2.86 3.43
CA ILE A 531 -17.17 -4.21 3.45
C ILE A 531 -18.16 -5.12 4.19
N TYR A 532 -18.69 -6.12 3.51
CA TYR A 532 -19.44 -7.22 4.09
C TYR A 532 -18.46 -8.32 4.48
N ASP A 533 -18.17 -8.44 5.75
CA ASP A 533 -17.23 -9.44 6.28
C ASP A 533 -18.00 -10.62 6.87
N PHE A 534 -18.22 -11.63 6.03
CA PHE A 534 -18.94 -12.84 6.41
C PHE A 534 -18.05 -13.94 7.00
N VAL A 535 -16.76 -13.68 7.08
CA VAL A 535 -15.75 -14.61 7.60
C VAL A 535 -14.89 -13.99 8.71
N ASN A 536 -15.32 -12.81 9.22
CA ASN A 536 -14.68 -12.10 10.32
C ASN A 536 -13.16 -11.89 10.11
N ASN A 537 -12.76 -11.59 8.89
CA ASN A 537 -11.37 -11.26 8.56
C ASN A 537 -10.87 -10.06 9.37
N THR A 538 -11.76 -9.08 9.60
CA THR A 538 -11.45 -7.84 10.30
C THR A 538 -11.04 -8.04 11.75
N ALA A 539 -11.42 -9.17 12.39
CA ALA A 539 -10.94 -9.54 13.71
C ALA A 539 -9.45 -9.95 13.74
N ASN A 540 -8.85 -10.21 12.59
CA ASN A 540 -7.46 -10.64 12.48
C ASN A 540 -6.50 -9.48 12.17
N PHE A 541 -7.00 -8.29 11.77
CA PHE A 541 -6.18 -7.19 11.27
C PHE A 541 -6.57 -5.87 11.91
N ASP A 542 -5.55 -5.05 12.17
CA ASP A 542 -5.73 -3.62 12.38
C ASP A 542 -5.82 -2.90 11.02
N ASP A 543 -6.00 -1.58 11.05
CA ASP A 543 -6.08 -0.77 9.84
C ASP A 543 -4.76 -0.66 9.06
N HIS A 544 -3.66 -1.06 9.66
CA HIS A 544 -2.36 -1.17 9.00
C HIS A 544 -2.18 -2.51 8.29
N GLY A 545 -3.17 -3.40 8.37
CA GLY A 545 -3.05 -4.77 7.88
C GLY A 545 -2.10 -5.62 8.71
N GLN A 546 -1.72 -5.17 9.90
CA GLN A 546 -0.92 -5.95 10.83
C GLN A 546 -1.79 -7.01 11.48
N GLN A 547 -1.21 -8.19 11.66
CA GLN A 547 -1.94 -9.29 12.26
C GLN A 547 -2.14 -9.04 13.77
N TYR A 548 -3.38 -8.96 14.22
CA TYR A 548 -3.67 -8.98 15.64
C TYR A 548 -3.27 -10.32 16.21
N HIS A 549 -2.38 -10.33 17.18
CA HIS A 549 -2.16 -11.53 17.99
C HIS A 549 -3.39 -11.73 18.86
N ARG A 550 -4.31 -12.63 18.44
CA ARG A 550 -5.32 -13.13 19.36
C ARG A 550 -4.58 -13.68 20.59
N PRO A 551 -4.94 -13.29 21.81
CA PRO A 551 -4.60 -14.09 22.97
C PRO A 551 -5.10 -15.51 22.69
N ARG A 552 -4.21 -16.50 22.72
CA ARG A 552 -4.60 -17.91 22.61
C ARG A 552 -5.71 -18.14 23.66
N GLN A 553 -6.90 -18.55 23.24
CA GLN A 553 -7.88 -19.11 24.17
C GLN A 553 -7.20 -20.24 24.93
N VAL A 554 -6.95 -20.01 26.21
CA VAL A 554 -6.49 -21.04 27.14
C VAL A 554 -7.67 -21.95 27.42
N GLY A 555 -7.86 -22.97 26.57
CA GLY A 555 -9.04 -23.86 26.71
C GLY A 555 -9.10 -25.00 25.74
N SER A 556 -7.95 -25.62 25.43
CA SER A 556 -7.88 -27.03 25.07
C SER A 556 -6.43 -27.49 25.21
N ARG A 557 -6.16 -28.31 26.22
CA ARG A 557 -4.91 -29.06 26.31
C ARG A 557 -4.79 -29.94 25.06
N PRO A 558 -3.65 -29.91 24.32
CA PRO A 558 -3.40 -30.93 23.32
C PRO A 558 -3.28 -32.27 24.01
N SER A 559 -3.90 -33.32 23.48
CA SER A 559 -3.68 -34.67 23.88
C SER A 559 -2.20 -35.00 23.73
N PRO A 560 -1.58 -35.71 24.68
CA PRO A 560 -0.16 -36.09 24.60
C PRO A 560 0.02 -37.10 23.48
N GLY A 561 0.73 -36.74 22.43
CA GLY A 561 1.14 -37.69 21.39
C GLY A 561 1.26 -37.20 19.96
N GLN A 562 0.95 -35.95 19.63
CA GLN A 562 1.24 -35.39 18.31
C GLN A 562 2.34 -34.36 18.40
N ALA A 563 3.48 -34.64 17.77
CA ALA A 563 4.50 -33.66 17.50
C ALA A 563 3.86 -32.51 16.70
N PRO A 564 4.25 -31.23 16.92
CA PRO A 564 3.77 -30.14 16.11
C PRO A 564 4.29 -30.37 14.69
N GLU A 565 3.39 -30.73 13.77
CA GLU A 565 3.65 -30.50 12.37
C GLU A 565 3.82 -28.98 12.19
N ASP A 566 4.97 -28.59 11.67
CA ASP A 566 5.28 -27.24 11.23
C ASP A 566 4.19 -26.78 10.26
N GLN A 567 3.14 -26.14 10.79
CA GLN A 567 2.27 -25.32 9.98
C GLN A 567 3.02 -24.01 9.69
N ASP A 568 3.90 -24.12 8.71
CA ASP A 568 4.53 -22.99 8.04
C ASP A 568 3.43 -22.23 7.28
N GLY A 569 2.69 -21.40 8.02
CA GLY A 569 1.63 -20.50 7.50
C GLY A 569 2.19 -19.26 6.85
N GLY A 570 3.41 -19.30 6.31
CA GLY A 570 3.87 -18.33 5.33
C GLY A 570 3.06 -18.53 4.06
N ASP A 571 2.32 -17.52 3.62
CA ASP A 571 1.79 -17.48 2.26
C ASP A 571 2.96 -17.65 1.28
N ILE A 572 3.27 -18.91 1.01
CA ILE A 572 4.04 -19.28 -0.16
C ILE A 572 3.22 -18.72 -1.30
N ILE A 573 3.76 -17.74 -2.03
CA ILE A 573 3.27 -17.36 -3.34
C ILE A 573 2.95 -18.69 -4.04
N PRO A 574 1.69 -18.95 -4.42
CA PRO A 574 1.43 -20.18 -5.15
C PRO A 574 2.39 -20.15 -6.32
N PRO A 575 3.16 -21.23 -6.54
CA PRO A 575 3.92 -21.37 -7.78
C PRO A 575 2.96 -21.13 -8.93
N PRO A 576 3.43 -20.66 -10.09
CA PRO A 576 2.61 -20.54 -11.29
C PRO A 576 1.83 -21.84 -11.41
N PRO A 577 0.53 -21.81 -11.77
CA PRO A 577 -0.43 -22.88 -11.47
C PRO A 577 0.18 -24.24 -11.73
N ALA A 578 0.57 -24.90 -10.65
CA ALA A 578 1.02 -26.26 -10.69
C ALA A 578 -0.15 -27.04 -11.31
N ARG A 579 0.19 -27.90 -12.27
CA ARG A 579 -0.74 -28.82 -12.89
C ARG A 579 -1.77 -29.28 -11.86
N PRO A 580 -3.06 -29.32 -12.17
CA PRO A 580 -4.09 -29.57 -11.20
C PRO A 580 -3.73 -30.79 -10.35
N HIS A 581 -3.55 -30.59 -9.05
CA HIS A 581 -3.55 -31.70 -8.12
C HIS A 581 -4.85 -32.48 -8.34
N PRO A 582 -4.83 -33.82 -8.27
CA PRO A 582 -6.03 -34.61 -8.38
C PRO A 582 -7.05 -34.00 -7.42
N ALA A 583 -8.21 -33.68 -7.97
CA ALA A 583 -9.26 -32.93 -7.30
C ALA A 583 -9.56 -33.57 -5.95
N SER A 584 -9.19 -32.92 -4.85
CA SER A 584 -9.87 -33.16 -3.58
C SER A 584 -11.36 -32.90 -3.87
N GLU A 585 -12.19 -33.88 -3.65
CA GLU A 585 -13.62 -33.79 -3.92
C GLU A 585 -14.17 -32.56 -3.21
N PHE A 586 -14.82 -31.69 -3.97
CA PHE A 586 -15.45 -30.50 -3.41
C PHE A 586 -16.92 -30.84 -3.20
N THR A 587 -17.31 -30.97 -1.95
CA THR A 587 -18.66 -31.32 -1.56
C THR A 587 -19.58 -30.11 -1.63
N VAL A 588 -20.64 -30.19 -2.42
CA VAL A 588 -21.70 -29.17 -2.46
C VAL A 588 -22.92 -29.71 -1.72
N ILE A 589 -23.24 -29.08 -0.61
CA ILE A 589 -24.43 -29.35 0.17
C ILE A 589 -25.56 -28.53 -0.44
N SER A 590 -26.58 -29.20 -0.95
CA SER A 590 -27.68 -28.57 -1.69
C SER A 590 -28.61 -27.78 -0.76
N GLU A 591 -29.36 -26.83 -1.36
CA GLU A 591 -30.34 -26.01 -0.68
C GLU A 591 -31.40 -26.82 0.06
N GLY A 592 -31.73 -26.40 1.28
CA GLY A 592 -32.70 -27.07 2.17
C GLY A 592 -32.14 -28.24 2.94
N SER A 593 -30.82 -28.51 2.85
CA SER A 593 -30.15 -29.61 3.53
C SER A 593 -29.60 -29.25 4.91
N LEU A 594 -29.27 -27.98 5.13
CA LEU A 594 -28.74 -27.48 6.39
C LEU A 594 -29.41 -26.15 6.76
N GLU A 595 -29.98 -26.03 7.94
CA GLU A 595 -30.40 -24.74 8.47
C GLU A 595 -29.22 -23.95 9.02
N ASP A 596 -29.07 -22.70 8.54
CA ASP A 596 -28.08 -21.74 9.07
C ASP A 596 -28.79 -20.51 9.66
N VAL A 597 -28.20 -19.91 10.69
CA VAL A 597 -28.71 -18.72 11.37
C VAL A 597 -27.54 -17.80 11.71
N PHE A 598 -27.82 -16.50 11.80
CA PHE A 598 -26.79 -15.57 12.25
C PHE A 598 -26.56 -15.65 13.76
N ARG A 599 -25.29 -15.77 14.17
CA ARG A 599 -24.83 -15.64 15.57
C ARG A 599 -24.69 -14.19 15.95
N ARG A 600 -24.22 -13.38 14.99
CA ARG A 600 -23.86 -11.98 15.22
C ARG A 600 -24.08 -11.17 13.96
N ARG A 601 -24.60 -9.96 14.15
CA ARG A 601 -24.70 -8.94 13.12
C ARG A 601 -24.25 -7.61 13.71
N GLN A 602 -23.29 -6.96 13.06
CA GLN A 602 -22.73 -5.75 13.60
C GLN A 602 -22.17 -4.82 12.54
N MET A 603 -22.48 -3.52 12.66
CA MET A 603 -21.82 -2.49 11.87
C MET A 603 -20.64 -1.93 12.64
N ILE A 604 -19.44 -2.11 12.12
CA ILE A 604 -18.21 -1.57 12.67
C ILE A 604 -17.86 -0.30 11.90
N PHE A 605 -17.72 0.79 12.61
CA PHE A 605 -17.25 2.05 12.03
C PHE A 605 -15.75 2.14 12.22
N VAL A 606 -15.03 2.25 11.11
CA VAL A 606 -13.57 2.45 11.12
C VAL A 606 -13.34 3.95 11.15
N GLY A 607 -12.74 4.45 12.22
CA GLY A 607 -12.42 5.87 12.32
C GLY A 607 -11.18 6.23 11.49
N PRO A 608 -10.92 7.52 11.22
CA PRO A 608 -9.76 7.98 10.45
C PRO A 608 -8.41 7.60 11.07
N GLU A 609 -8.40 7.13 12.33
CA GLU A 609 -7.22 6.62 13.03
C GLU A 609 -7.04 5.10 12.93
N GLY A 610 -7.96 4.42 12.30
CA GLY A 610 -7.73 3.08 11.80
C GLY A 610 -8.01 1.91 12.72
N LEU A 611 -8.55 2.06 13.90
CA LEU A 611 -8.92 0.93 14.75
C LEU A 611 -10.39 0.56 14.53
N ALA A 612 -10.64 -0.67 14.07
CA ALA A 612 -11.95 -1.28 14.15
C ALA A 612 -12.23 -1.57 15.63
N ILE A 613 -12.91 -0.66 16.31
CA ILE A 613 -13.42 -0.91 17.66
C ILE A 613 -14.88 -1.27 17.50
N ASP A 614 -15.27 -2.45 17.96
CA ASP A 614 -16.66 -2.68 18.33
C ASP A 614 -16.96 -1.79 19.53
N ARG A 615 -17.44 -0.59 19.24
CA ARG A 615 -17.71 0.40 20.28
C ARG A 615 -18.70 -0.09 21.31
N ARG A 616 -19.74 -0.82 20.89
CA ARG A 616 -20.78 -1.29 21.82
C ARG A 616 -20.22 -2.39 22.71
N GLU A 617 -19.58 -3.40 22.14
CA GLU A 617 -18.98 -4.47 22.93
C GLU A 617 -17.91 -3.92 23.89
N TYR A 618 -17.05 -3.01 23.44
CA TYR A 618 -16.03 -2.40 24.29
C TYR A 618 -16.66 -1.55 25.40
N GLN A 619 -17.70 -0.75 25.10
CA GLN A 619 -18.42 0.04 26.07
C GLN A 619 -19.19 -0.83 27.08
N ASP A 620 -19.79 -1.92 26.62
CA ASP A 620 -20.57 -2.82 27.48
C ASP A 620 -19.64 -3.57 28.42
N ARG A 621 -18.52 -4.10 27.92
CA ARG A 621 -17.48 -4.74 28.76
C ARG A 621 -16.83 -3.77 29.75
N TRP A 622 -16.64 -2.51 29.35
CA TRP A 622 -16.20 -1.47 30.28
C TRP A 622 -17.20 -1.26 31.41
N ARG A 623 -18.49 -1.14 31.10
CA ARG A 623 -19.56 -0.97 32.11
C ARG A 623 -19.65 -2.18 33.02
N GLU A 624 -19.66 -3.36 32.49
CA GLU A 624 -19.65 -4.63 33.25
C GLU A 624 -18.44 -4.69 34.19
N ARG A 625 -17.26 -4.33 33.70
CA ARG A 625 -16.03 -4.33 34.51
C ARG A 625 -16.11 -3.35 35.66
N ILE A 626 -16.59 -2.14 35.43
CA ILE A 626 -16.78 -1.13 36.47
C ILE A 626 -17.87 -1.55 37.46
N GLN A 627 -18.95 -2.16 37.03
CA GLN A 627 -19.99 -2.69 37.92
C GLN A 627 -19.46 -3.76 38.86
N VAL A 628 -18.67 -4.69 38.37
CA VAL A 628 -18.00 -5.72 39.20
C VAL A 628 -17.04 -5.08 40.24
N LEU A 629 -16.26 -4.10 39.82
CA LEU A 629 -15.33 -3.40 40.69
C LEU A 629 -16.04 -2.46 41.67
N GLN A 630 -17.20 -1.94 41.33
CA GLN A 630 -18.02 -1.13 42.22
C GLN A 630 -18.37 -1.85 43.54
N GLU A 631 -18.59 -3.17 43.45
CA GLU A 631 -18.95 -3.96 44.64
C GLU A 631 -17.71 -4.44 45.43
N THR A 632 -16.57 -4.55 44.79
CA THR A 632 -15.41 -5.27 45.35
C THR A 632 -14.13 -4.43 45.55
N ASP A 633 -14.05 -3.27 44.94
CA ASP A 633 -12.80 -2.51 44.90
C ASP A 633 -12.83 -1.21 45.73
N PRO A 634 -11.95 -1.05 46.72
CA PRO A 634 -11.91 0.16 47.57
C PRO A 634 -11.62 1.44 46.81
N ALA A 635 -10.84 1.40 45.71
CA ALA A 635 -10.52 2.58 44.92
C ALA A 635 -11.75 3.08 44.15
N VAL A 636 -12.58 2.17 43.58
CA VAL A 636 -13.84 2.52 42.92
C VAL A 636 -14.83 3.08 43.96
N GLN A 637 -14.84 2.54 45.16
CA GLN A 637 -15.68 3.06 46.26
C GLN A 637 -15.29 4.49 46.68
N LYS A 638 -14.00 4.82 46.71
CA LYS A 638 -13.50 6.18 46.95
C LYS A 638 -13.95 7.14 45.86
N ILE A 639 -13.84 6.73 44.57
CA ILE A 639 -14.35 7.54 43.44
C ILE A 639 -15.85 7.82 43.59
N LEU A 640 -16.62 6.81 44.02
CA LEU A 640 -18.07 6.96 44.31
C LEU A 640 -18.32 7.96 45.43
N ALA A 641 -17.48 7.95 46.46
CA ALA A 641 -17.56 8.88 47.58
C ALA A 641 -17.07 10.31 47.24
N GLY A 642 -16.53 10.52 46.02
CA GLY A 642 -15.97 11.80 45.60
C GLY A 642 -14.56 12.08 46.13
N GLU A 643 -13.87 11.06 46.62
CA GLU A 643 -12.50 11.16 47.14
C GLU A 643 -11.47 11.01 46.00
N GLU A 644 -10.34 11.69 46.11
CA GLU A 644 -9.22 11.56 45.19
C GLU A 644 -8.38 10.33 45.51
N LEU A 645 -7.96 9.60 44.44
CA LEU A 645 -7.07 8.46 44.57
C LEU A 645 -5.61 8.93 44.57
N THR A 646 -4.77 8.26 45.33
CA THR A 646 -3.32 8.40 45.26
C THR A 646 -2.77 7.75 44.00
N GLN A 647 -1.54 8.08 43.60
CA GLN A 647 -0.92 7.50 42.42
C GLN A 647 -0.78 5.98 42.53
N GLU A 648 -0.46 5.44 43.68
CA GLU A 648 -0.37 4.02 43.99
C GLU A 648 -1.74 3.31 43.79
N GLU A 649 -2.83 3.94 44.24
CA GLU A 649 -4.20 3.43 44.06
C GLU A 649 -4.62 3.42 42.60
N TRP A 650 -4.20 4.45 41.83
CA TRP A 650 -4.41 4.48 40.39
C TRP A 650 -3.69 3.36 39.65
N GLU A 651 -2.44 3.05 40.01
CA GLU A 651 -1.66 1.96 39.42
C GLU A 651 -2.31 0.60 39.71
N VAL A 652 -2.70 0.38 40.98
CA VAL A 652 -3.38 -0.87 41.37
C VAL A 652 -4.74 -1.02 40.69
N LEU A 653 -5.51 0.06 40.56
CA LEU A 653 -6.79 0.05 39.86
C LEU A 653 -6.59 -0.21 38.36
N GLY A 654 -5.59 0.40 37.75
CA GLY A 654 -5.22 0.16 36.34
C GLY A 654 -4.92 -1.31 36.07
N HIS A 655 -4.19 -1.98 36.95
CA HIS A 655 -3.94 -3.43 36.82
C HIS A 655 -5.22 -4.27 36.96
N LYS A 656 -6.15 -3.85 37.82
CA LYS A 656 -7.42 -4.57 38.00
C LYS A 656 -8.44 -4.31 36.87
N LEU A 657 -8.39 -3.15 36.25
CA LEU A 657 -9.24 -2.84 35.09
C LEU A 657 -8.87 -3.72 33.90
N ASN A 658 -7.60 -4.03 33.74
CA ASN A 658 -7.08 -4.79 32.60
C ASN A 658 -7.14 -6.30 32.87
N ALA A 659 -7.97 -6.99 32.13
CA ALA A 659 -7.97 -8.46 32.08
C ALA A 659 -7.16 -8.96 30.89
N PRO A 660 -6.67 -10.22 30.88
CA PRO A 660 -5.88 -10.78 29.77
C PRO A 660 -6.61 -10.70 28.42
N GLU A 661 -7.93 -10.56 28.43
CA GLU A 661 -8.78 -10.57 27.23
C GLU A 661 -9.20 -9.17 26.77
N PHE A 662 -9.10 -8.14 27.64
CA PHE A 662 -9.51 -6.76 27.34
C PHE A 662 -8.62 -5.76 28.04
N TRP A 663 -8.12 -4.82 27.27
CA TRP A 663 -7.27 -3.75 27.75
C TRP A 663 -8.02 -2.42 27.74
N PHE A 664 -8.20 -1.80 28.93
CA PHE A 664 -8.87 -0.52 29.08
C PHE A 664 -7.85 0.55 29.44
N ASP A 665 -7.44 1.33 28.47
CA ASP A 665 -6.62 2.52 28.66
C ASP A 665 -7.38 3.80 28.23
N GLU A 666 -6.90 4.96 28.64
CA GLU A 666 -7.51 6.23 28.30
C GLU A 666 -7.65 6.45 26.78
N PRO A 667 -6.62 6.19 25.95
CA PRO A 667 -6.75 6.34 24.51
C PRO A 667 -7.86 5.50 23.90
N ALA A 668 -7.98 4.23 24.31
CA ALA A 668 -9.00 3.32 23.82
C ALA A 668 -10.41 3.74 24.31
N LEU A 669 -10.52 4.16 25.58
CA LEU A 669 -11.77 4.68 26.15
C LEU A 669 -12.21 5.97 25.46
N ARG A 670 -11.31 6.94 25.27
CA ARG A 670 -11.58 8.17 24.51
C ARG A 670 -12.17 7.86 23.15
N LYS A 671 -11.59 6.92 22.46
CA LYS A 671 -12.03 6.47 21.14
C LYS A 671 -13.36 5.74 21.19
N ALA A 672 -13.53 4.80 22.12
CA ALA A 672 -14.77 4.03 22.26
C ALA A 672 -15.97 4.92 22.63
N PHE A 673 -15.77 5.88 23.54
CA PHE A 673 -16.82 6.79 23.99
C PHE A 673 -16.90 8.09 23.19
N ASP A 674 -16.01 8.29 22.20
CA ASP A 674 -15.94 9.51 21.39
C ASP A 674 -15.71 10.77 22.24
N GLN A 675 -14.79 10.65 23.18
CA GLN A 675 -14.46 11.74 24.11
C GLN A 675 -12.95 12.04 24.04
N PRO A 676 -12.53 13.03 23.25
CA PRO A 676 -11.11 13.26 22.97
C PRO A 676 -10.29 13.65 24.19
N THR A 677 -10.90 14.19 25.23
CA THR A 677 -10.22 14.73 26.42
C THR A 677 -10.57 14.01 27.72
N GLY A 678 -11.42 12.97 27.71
CA GLY A 678 -11.81 12.25 28.93
C GLY A 678 -10.60 11.60 29.64
N SER A 679 -10.52 11.74 30.95
CA SER A 679 -9.59 10.99 31.80
C SER A 679 -10.17 9.63 32.21
N LEU A 680 -9.32 8.71 32.68
CA LEU A 680 -9.79 7.42 33.21
C LEU A 680 -10.83 7.61 34.31
N SER A 681 -10.63 8.60 35.19
CA SER A 681 -11.57 8.99 36.23
C SER A 681 -12.95 9.40 35.67
N ASP A 682 -12.96 10.18 34.58
CA ASP A 682 -14.21 10.61 33.94
C ASP A 682 -15.00 9.43 33.36
N PHE A 683 -14.30 8.48 32.73
CA PHE A 683 -14.90 7.26 32.20
C PHE A 683 -15.45 6.35 33.30
N ILE A 684 -14.77 6.23 34.43
CA ILE A 684 -15.27 5.49 35.59
C ILE A 684 -16.52 6.19 36.14
N ARG A 685 -16.47 7.50 36.37
CA ARG A 685 -17.61 8.30 36.85
C ARG A 685 -18.81 8.22 35.89
N ALA A 686 -18.53 8.23 34.60
CA ALA A 686 -19.59 8.08 33.59
C ALA A 686 -20.22 6.68 33.60
N ALA A 687 -19.45 5.63 33.79
CA ALA A 687 -19.93 4.26 33.92
C ALA A 687 -20.79 4.06 35.20
N LEU A 688 -20.44 4.81 36.27
CA LEU A 688 -21.16 4.82 37.53
C LEU A 688 -22.39 5.79 37.55
N GLY A 689 -22.66 6.50 36.44
CA GLY A 689 -23.75 7.46 36.32
C GLY A 689 -23.52 8.79 37.05
N LEU A 690 -22.30 9.07 37.51
CA LEU A 690 -21.93 10.28 38.24
C LEU A 690 -21.51 11.44 37.35
N TYR A 691 -21.26 11.16 36.07
CA TYR A 691 -20.80 12.11 35.07
C TYR A 691 -21.39 11.81 33.70
N GLN A 692 -21.73 12.84 32.95
CA GLN A 692 -22.21 12.70 31.59
C GLN A 692 -21.33 13.52 30.66
N PHE A 693 -20.70 12.82 29.72
CA PHE A 693 -19.89 13.46 28.70
C PHE A 693 -20.75 14.35 27.77
N PRO A 694 -20.21 15.48 27.30
CA PRO A 694 -20.89 16.30 26.31
C PRO A 694 -21.08 15.54 25.01
N THR A 695 -22.26 15.70 24.40
CA THR A 695 -22.49 15.15 23.05
C THR A 695 -21.63 15.87 22.02
N ARG A 696 -21.45 15.27 20.84
CA ARG A 696 -20.73 15.94 19.75
C ARG A 696 -21.33 17.26 19.35
N GLU A 697 -22.68 17.33 19.33
CA GLU A 697 -23.39 18.57 19.05
C GLU A 697 -23.06 19.64 20.08
N GLN A 698 -23.09 19.28 21.36
CA GLN A 698 -22.73 20.19 22.45
C GLN A 698 -21.26 20.67 22.36
N ARG A 699 -20.33 19.78 21.99
CA ARG A 699 -18.92 20.16 21.79
C ARG A 699 -18.75 21.13 20.63
N VAL A 700 -19.37 20.84 19.48
CA VAL A 700 -19.33 21.75 18.32
C VAL A 700 -19.94 23.09 18.67
N GLU A 701 -21.10 23.09 19.31
CA GLU A 701 -21.78 24.33 19.69
C GLU A 701 -20.98 25.12 20.72
N GLY A 702 -20.39 24.45 21.71
CA GLY A 702 -19.48 25.03 22.69
C GLY A 702 -18.24 25.68 22.04
N ALA A 703 -17.58 24.96 21.15
CA ALA A 703 -16.40 25.46 20.42
C ALA A 703 -16.71 26.73 19.62
N PHE A 704 -17.82 26.75 18.88
CA PHE A 704 -18.22 27.95 18.13
C PHE A 704 -18.58 29.11 19.04
N ASN A 705 -19.23 28.85 20.18
CA ASN A 705 -19.58 29.90 21.14
C ASN A 705 -18.35 30.50 21.82
N VAL A 706 -17.38 29.66 22.24
CA VAL A 706 -16.12 30.10 22.82
C VAL A 706 -15.36 30.94 21.81
N TRP A 707 -15.17 30.42 20.58
CA TRP A 707 -14.42 31.13 19.54
C TRP A 707 -15.03 32.49 19.20
N VAL A 708 -16.36 32.55 19.04
CA VAL A 708 -17.07 33.81 18.75
C VAL A 708 -16.97 34.80 19.91
N ALA A 709 -17.01 34.33 21.17
CA ALA A 709 -16.85 35.20 22.33
C ALA A 709 -15.47 35.83 22.40
N GLU A 710 -14.41 35.05 22.14
CA GLU A 710 -13.02 35.51 22.14
C GLU A 710 -12.72 36.50 21.01
N HIS A 711 -13.43 36.42 19.89
CA HIS A 711 -13.19 37.25 18.71
C HIS A 711 -14.31 38.26 18.43
N SER A 712 -15.21 38.49 19.40
CA SER A 712 -16.43 39.33 19.23
C SER A 712 -16.14 40.75 18.75
N GLU A 713 -15.04 41.38 19.18
CA GLU A 713 -14.64 42.74 18.80
C GLU A 713 -14.07 42.82 17.37
N SER A 714 -13.60 41.72 16.80
CA SER A 714 -12.93 41.68 15.49
C SER A 714 -13.83 41.17 14.35
N ILE A 715 -15.04 40.70 14.65
CA ILE A 715 -15.95 40.07 13.69
C ILE A 715 -17.02 41.07 13.22
N ASN A 716 -17.06 41.31 11.92
CA ASN A 716 -18.12 42.12 11.31
C ASN A 716 -19.42 41.30 11.08
N PRO A 717 -20.59 41.97 10.87
CA PRO A 717 -21.87 41.25 10.71
C PRO A 717 -21.92 40.24 9.57
N ALA A 718 -21.16 40.42 8.48
CA ALA A 718 -21.12 39.51 7.35
C ALA A 718 -20.30 38.23 7.69
N GLN A 719 -19.21 38.39 8.41
CA GLN A 719 -18.40 37.29 8.97
C GLN A 719 -19.19 36.49 9.99
N ALA A 720 -19.89 37.16 10.92
CA ALA A 720 -20.75 36.51 11.91
C ALA A 720 -21.89 35.68 11.26
N LYS A 721 -22.44 36.17 10.14
CA LYS A 721 -23.45 35.42 9.37
C LYS A 721 -22.86 34.17 8.74
N MET A 722 -21.65 34.26 8.18
CA MET A 722 -20.95 33.12 7.56
C MET A 722 -20.56 32.07 8.61
N LEU A 723 -20.09 32.47 9.78
CA LEU A 723 -19.76 31.58 10.90
C LEU A 723 -20.99 30.86 11.45
N ARG A 724 -22.14 31.56 11.56
CA ARG A 724 -23.41 30.92 11.96
C ARG A 724 -23.87 29.88 10.94
N LEU A 725 -23.71 30.17 9.64
CA LEU A 725 -24.03 29.21 8.59
C LEU A 725 -23.09 27.99 8.69
N LEU A 726 -21.78 28.23 8.88
CA LEU A 726 -20.78 27.17 9.07
C LEU A 726 -21.16 26.29 10.27
N ARG A 727 -21.45 26.88 11.43
CA ARG A 727 -21.91 26.13 12.61
C ARG A 727 -23.12 25.24 12.30
N ASN A 728 -24.13 25.77 11.62
CA ASN A 728 -25.35 25.03 11.31
C ASN A 728 -25.08 23.85 10.35
N VAL A 729 -24.22 24.05 9.35
CA VAL A 729 -23.81 22.97 8.42
C VAL A 729 -23.02 21.89 9.16
N VAL A 730 -22.10 22.31 10.04
CA VAL A 730 -21.32 21.40 10.87
C VAL A 730 -22.22 20.58 11.80
N LEU A 731 -23.16 21.23 12.49
CA LEU A 731 -24.12 20.53 13.36
C LEU A 731 -25.00 19.54 12.57
N ALA A 732 -25.47 19.91 11.39
CA ALA A 732 -26.24 18.99 10.53
C ALA A 732 -25.36 17.80 10.10
N THR A 733 -24.11 18.05 9.68
CA THR A 733 -23.19 17.00 9.29
C THR A 733 -22.82 16.08 10.46
N VAL A 734 -22.64 16.62 11.67
CA VAL A 734 -22.37 15.81 12.87
C VAL A 734 -23.53 14.88 13.19
N ARG A 735 -24.78 15.31 12.96
CA ARG A 735 -25.98 14.46 13.13
C ARG A 735 -26.01 13.30 12.15
N GLU A 736 -25.63 13.54 10.90
CA GLU A 736 -25.69 12.56 9.82
C GLU A 736 -24.48 11.61 9.76
N THR A 737 -23.26 12.16 9.87
CA THR A 737 -22.03 11.42 9.54
C THR A 737 -21.13 11.10 10.73
N LYS A 738 -21.38 11.68 11.91
CA LYS A 738 -20.59 11.51 13.13
C LYS A 738 -19.15 12.06 13.11
N TYR A 739 -18.63 12.62 12.01
CA TYR A 739 -17.30 13.24 11.94
C TYR A 739 -17.30 14.52 11.16
N VAL A 740 -16.68 15.56 11.71
CA VAL A 740 -16.38 16.80 10.98
C VAL A 740 -14.98 17.25 11.34
N THR A 741 -14.10 17.27 10.35
CA THR A 741 -12.90 18.08 10.39
C THR A 741 -13.17 19.31 9.53
N LEU A 742 -13.02 20.49 10.10
CA LEU A 742 -13.23 21.72 9.40
C LEU A 742 -12.00 22.02 8.55
N ASP A 743 -12.20 22.16 7.26
CA ASP A 743 -11.21 22.64 6.32
C ASP A 743 -11.90 23.56 5.29
N PRO A 744 -11.14 24.41 4.57
CA PRO A 744 -11.74 25.35 3.61
C PRO A 744 -12.55 24.70 2.49
N THR A 745 -12.45 23.38 2.27
CA THR A 745 -13.25 22.69 1.23
C THR A 745 -14.72 22.59 1.59
N ILE A 746 -15.09 22.75 2.87
CA ILE A 746 -16.49 22.79 3.29
C ILE A 746 -17.27 23.87 2.55
N PHE A 747 -16.61 24.97 2.18
CA PHE A 747 -17.24 26.08 1.43
C PHE A 747 -17.49 25.76 -0.04
N THR A 748 -17.00 24.63 -0.55
CA THR A 748 -17.32 24.16 -1.91
C THR A 748 -18.62 23.36 -1.96
N LYS A 749 -19.26 23.12 -0.82
CA LYS A 749 -20.49 22.34 -0.70
C LYS A 749 -21.72 23.25 -0.50
N PRO A 750 -22.94 22.83 -0.90
CA PRO A 750 -24.17 23.50 -0.47
C PRO A 750 -24.29 23.51 1.07
N PRO A 751 -24.84 24.59 1.69
CA PRO A 751 -25.44 25.78 1.06
C PRO A 751 -24.44 26.90 0.74
N PHE A 752 -23.15 26.73 0.98
CA PHE A 752 -22.16 27.80 0.77
C PHE A 752 -22.03 28.20 -0.70
N THR A 753 -22.11 27.26 -1.63
CA THR A 753 -22.04 27.52 -3.07
C THR A 753 -23.10 28.51 -3.53
N PHE A 754 -24.30 28.46 -2.93
CA PHE A 754 -25.38 29.43 -3.19
C PHE A 754 -25.10 30.83 -2.64
N GLN A 755 -24.12 31.01 -1.76
CA GLN A 755 -23.72 32.29 -1.17
C GLN A 755 -22.33 32.74 -1.60
N GLY A 756 -21.86 32.29 -2.75
CA GLY A 756 -20.57 32.66 -3.34
C GLY A 756 -19.41 31.74 -2.93
N GLY A 757 -19.69 30.63 -2.24
CA GLY A 757 -18.73 29.56 -1.99
C GLY A 757 -17.44 29.99 -1.29
N ARG A 758 -16.37 29.25 -1.60
CA ARG A 758 -15.05 29.47 -1.03
C ARG A 758 -14.48 30.85 -1.34
N ALA A 759 -14.69 31.36 -2.57
CA ALA A 759 -14.22 32.68 -2.95
C ALA A 759 -14.83 33.80 -2.07
N ARG A 760 -16.11 33.66 -1.68
CA ARG A 760 -16.76 34.59 -0.77
C ARG A 760 -16.23 34.50 0.66
N ALA A 761 -15.98 33.28 1.14
CA ALA A 761 -15.39 33.05 2.46
C ALA A 761 -13.97 33.63 2.53
N GLU A 762 -13.13 33.37 1.53
CA GLU A 762 -11.77 33.93 1.44
C GLU A 762 -11.78 35.49 1.31
N ALA A 763 -12.77 36.06 0.61
CA ALA A 763 -12.92 37.52 0.55
C ALA A 763 -13.33 38.14 1.89
N LEU A 764 -14.10 37.42 2.71
CA LEU A 764 -14.56 37.90 4.03
C LEU A 764 -13.50 37.78 5.13
N PHE A 765 -12.72 36.73 5.11
CA PHE A 765 -11.77 36.40 6.21
C PHE A 765 -10.30 36.57 5.81
N GLY A 766 -9.98 36.57 4.51
CA GLY A 766 -8.63 36.33 4.02
C GLY A 766 -8.27 34.87 3.97
N ARG A 767 -7.51 34.45 2.96
CA ARG A 767 -7.21 33.03 2.70
C ARG A 767 -6.50 32.35 3.88
N ASP A 768 -5.44 32.96 4.39
CA ASP A 768 -4.63 32.41 5.47
C ASP A 768 -5.37 32.46 6.82
N ARG A 769 -6.12 33.52 7.07
CA ARG A 769 -6.91 33.65 8.29
C ARG A 769 -8.08 32.66 8.32
N LEU A 770 -8.70 32.38 7.18
CA LEU A 770 -9.77 31.38 7.09
C LEU A 770 -9.26 29.98 7.46
N ALA A 771 -8.07 29.61 6.99
CA ALA A 771 -7.43 28.34 7.36
C ALA A 771 -7.10 28.30 8.87
N ALA A 772 -6.60 29.40 9.42
CA ALA A 772 -6.33 29.51 10.87
C ALA A 772 -7.59 29.38 11.71
N ILE A 773 -8.70 30.05 11.34
CA ILE A 773 -9.99 29.95 12.00
C ILE A 773 -10.49 28.50 12.02
N MET A 774 -10.36 27.78 10.90
CA MET A 774 -10.75 26.38 10.80
C MET A 774 -9.93 25.51 11.75
N GLN A 775 -8.63 25.78 11.85
CA GLN A 775 -7.75 25.05 12.76
C GLN A 775 -8.08 25.37 14.22
N GLU A 776 -8.26 26.62 14.58
CA GLU A 776 -8.66 27.06 15.92
C GLU A 776 -10.00 26.42 16.35
N LEU A 777 -10.98 26.37 15.46
CA LEU A 777 -12.27 25.70 15.72
C LEU A 777 -12.11 24.17 15.86
N ASN A 778 -11.29 23.52 15.04
CA ASN A 778 -11.01 22.10 15.16
C ASN A 778 -10.35 21.76 16.52
N ASP A 779 -9.43 22.60 16.97
CA ASP A 779 -8.74 22.41 18.24
C ASP A 779 -9.70 22.61 19.43
N LEU A 780 -10.61 23.62 19.35
CA LEU A 780 -11.67 23.81 20.34
C LEU A 780 -12.69 22.66 20.34
N ILE A 781 -13.08 22.12 19.18
CA ILE A 781 -13.98 20.96 19.07
C ILE A 781 -13.34 19.71 19.67
N LYS A 782 -12.01 19.59 19.60
CA LYS A 782 -11.29 18.49 20.24
C LYS A 782 -11.08 18.69 21.73
N ALA A 783 -10.92 19.94 22.19
CA ALA A 783 -10.68 20.28 23.57
C ALA A 783 -11.94 20.28 24.44
N ASN A 784 -13.11 20.52 23.86
CA ASN A 784 -14.41 20.47 24.51
C ASN A 784 -15.13 19.14 24.22
#